data_8bdc67c7848acbfd3b1b06f4e5e89489
#
_entry.id   8bdc67c7848acbfd3b1b06f4e5e89489
#
_cell.length_a   1.000
_cell.length_b   1.000
_cell.length_c   1.000
_cell.angle_alpha   90.00
_cell.angle_beta   90.00
_cell.angle_gamma   90.00
#
_symmetry.space_group_name_H-M   'P 1'
#
loop_
_entity.id
_entity.type
_entity.pdbx_description
1 polymer ?
#
loop_
_entity_poly.entity_id
_entity_poly.type
_entity_poly.pdbx_seq_one_letter_code
_entity_poly.pdbx_strand_id
1 'polypeptide(L)'
;MAASAMLGGTILILYHQWIFLMIPILLLPFIFYRRQLRHALMLTGAVILAFVCGITSASVRQTTYANACRAINSSDTVTIHGRLIRKERTSYGIRNYLSLKGAHGIRVSFTSEEDICPVGSWIRVTGAPVEPEPQRNPGCSDQKSYYRSRSIASTIKDAVYETTSVNRFSIFELLYLLKYQLLAVFNAALPGEEGSILASLSIGTRGLLDEEAKELLTNAGLSHILAISGLHISIMGNMVYSTLMKLKLSVRPSALISFVFVFLYAYSISDSVSAERAVIMYLLFIISKFFIEKTDTLTSLAFAVIYVCITDPLAITGAAFVMSFAAVFLIAVLAVPAGRCYRAYTDLRWENTHKRIKGSRHKPTFMEDMAASVLFSFCIQISMGAISAGYFYTFPLLSCLLNTVVLPFLPFLIITGLIGGVIGLFCLPLAKIVLFPCHLILYWYELSSATYTRIPLSNIVTGRISVPKLIICLIIVLVISIILRSQNRRLFNIRFTKRTWTKLKLFPVFGSRKATLSAAALSCAIIILLSVPHHEGSLAMLDVGQGDGLILTTADGRGFMFDGGSSTEHSIGKNILLPSLKYRGLSSVEGWFLTHLDDDHISGFTELVEKDYPIRNLYLSSRIPHDEKYAMIVKLCSEHGIQINYLDGNDSLTCPLFTIETLFPDQTSDFEGPNENSLVTLVTMNWKDGSRTRIIETGDIGEDQEKYILEKYSARIRKSSHDTLILKSAHHGSNYSNCSEWLSGLRPDLVLISAGAGNRYGHPGGDTLSRLNDTGLRYLCTISTGQISLLPSGRYRCHISRQLRNQD
;
A
#
# COMPACT_ATOMS: atom_id res chain seq x y z
N MET A 1 -28.38 -3.53 4.08
CA MET A 1 -28.72 -4.86 3.56
C MET A 1 -28.52 -4.94 2.04
N ALA A 2 -29.26 -4.15 1.22
CA ALA A 2 -29.08 -4.19 -0.25
C ALA A 2 -27.61 -3.95 -0.69
N ALA A 3 -26.94 -2.93 -0.16
CA ALA A 3 -25.52 -2.68 -0.44
C ALA A 3 -24.61 -3.85 -0.04
N SER A 4 -24.85 -4.48 1.11
CA SER A 4 -24.07 -5.65 1.55
C SER A 4 -24.31 -6.86 0.65
N ALA A 5 -25.54 -7.07 0.21
CA ALA A 5 -25.88 -8.16 -0.72
C ALA A 5 -25.25 -7.93 -2.07
N MET A 6 -25.36 -6.72 -2.62
CA MET A 6 -24.78 -6.36 -3.91
C MET A 6 -23.25 -6.47 -3.89
N LEU A 7 -22.59 -5.96 -2.85
CA LEU A 7 -21.16 -6.12 -2.64
C LEU A 7 -20.76 -7.59 -2.54
N GLY A 8 -21.53 -8.42 -1.84
CA GLY A 8 -21.30 -9.85 -1.75
C GLY A 8 -21.37 -10.55 -3.10
N GLY A 9 -22.37 -10.23 -3.93
CA GLY A 9 -22.48 -10.74 -5.31
C GLY A 9 -21.30 -10.32 -6.17
N THR A 10 -20.86 -9.07 -6.05
CA THR A 10 -19.71 -8.56 -6.78
C THR A 10 -18.41 -9.28 -6.35
N ILE A 11 -18.16 -9.46 -5.05
CA ILE A 11 -16.99 -10.16 -4.53
C ILE A 11 -16.98 -11.63 -4.93
N LEU A 12 -18.14 -12.29 -4.94
CA LEU A 12 -18.28 -13.68 -5.39
C LEU A 12 -17.66 -13.86 -6.79
N ILE A 13 -17.97 -12.98 -7.72
CA ILE A 13 -17.48 -13.05 -9.11
C ILE A 13 -16.00 -12.65 -9.20
N LEU A 14 -15.61 -11.54 -8.56
CA LEU A 14 -14.27 -10.96 -8.72
C LEU A 14 -13.17 -11.81 -8.07
N TYR A 15 -13.49 -12.51 -6.98
CA TYR A 15 -12.53 -13.29 -6.21
C TYR A 15 -12.82 -14.80 -6.20
N HIS A 16 -13.90 -15.27 -6.88
CA HIS A 16 -14.35 -16.66 -6.87
C HIS A 16 -14.57 -17.25 -5.46
N GLN A 17 -15.02 -16.39 -4.52
CA GLN A 17 -15.21 -16.74 -3.12
C GLN A 17 -16.65 -17.19 -2.84
N TRP A 18 -16.94 -18.48 -3.02
CA TRP A 18 -18.29 -19.08 -2.90
C TRP A 18 -18.96 -18.88 -1.54
N ILE A 19 -18.17 -18.59 -0.47
CA ILE A 19 -18.73 -18.30 0.86
C ILE A 19 -19.69 -17.09 0.85
N PHE A 20 -19.53 -16.17 -0.09
CA PHE A 20 -20.37 -14.97 -0.22
C PHE A 20 -21.80 -15.27 -0.70
N LEU A 21 -22.07 -16.49 -1.23
CA LEU A 21 -23.43 -16.98 -1.47
C LEU A 21 -24.29 -17.02 -0.20
N MET A 22 -23.65 -17.14 0.98
CA MET A 22 -24.35 -17.15 2.26
C MET A 22 -24.87 -15.77 2.69
N ILE A 23 -24.42 -14.65 2.08
CA ILE A 23 -24.80 -13.29 2.52
C ILE A 23 -26.33 -13.07 2.49
N PRO A 24 -27.08 -13.37 1.41
CA PRO A 24 -28.54 -13.24 1.44
C PRO A 24 -29.17 -14.03 2.56
N ILE A 25 -28.70 -15.26 2.81
CA ILE A 25 -29.19 -16.16 3.85
C ILE A 25 -28.92 -15.57 5.24
N LEU A 26 -27.71 -15.08 5.51
CA LEU A 26 -27.32 -14.46 6.77
C LEU A 26 -28.11 -13.18 7.09
N LEU A 27 -28.63 -12.50 6.07
CA LEU A 27 -29.45 -11.30 6.26
C LEU A 27 -30.91 -11.62 6.61
N LEU A 28 -31.43 -12.85 6.33
CA LEU A 28 -32.81 -13.22 6.57
C LEU A 28 -33.27 -13.04 8.04
N PRO A 29 -32.53 -13.48 9.09
CA PRO A 29 -32.97 -13.29 10.47
C PRO A 29 -33.19 -11.81 10.81
N PHE A 30 -32.36 -10.90 10.28
CA PHE A 30 -32.50 -9.45 10.50
C PHE A 30 -33.68 -8.85 9.74
N ILE A 31 -34.06 -9.44 8.62
CA ILE A 31 -35.22 -9.03 7.82
C ILE A 31 -36.51 -9.44 8.53
N PHE A 32 -36.58 -10.69 9.05
CA PHE A 32 -37.80 -11.21 9.68
C PHE A 32 -37.98 -10.77 11.14
N TYR A 33 -36.90 -10.23 11.76
CA TYR A 33 -36.98 -9.81 13.15
C TYR A 33 -37.99 -8.66 13.37
N ARG A 34 -39.07 -8.91 14.09
CA ARG A 34 -40.16 -7.95 14.47
C ARG A 34 -40.78 -7.17 13.29
N ARG A 35 -40.84 -7.77 12.10
CA ARG A 35 -41.48 -7.17 10.93
C ARG A 35 -42.73 -7.95 10.50
N GLN A 36 -43.67 -7.21 9.89
CA GLN A 36 -44.81 -7.86 9.23
C GLN A 36 -44.33 -8.65 8.01
N LEU A 37 -44.92 -9.82 7.74
CA LEU A 37 -44.52 -10.76 6.70
C LEU A 37 -44.38 -10.10 5.31
N ARG A 38 -45.32 -9.22 4.94
CA ARG A 38 -45.25 -8.50 3.65
C ARG A 38 -43.99 -7.66 3.52
N HIS A 39 -43.66 -6.86 4.54
CA HIS A 39 -42.44 -6.04 4.53
C HIS A 39 -41.18 -6.91 4.56
N ALA A 40 -41.20 -8.04 5.26
CA ALA A 40 -40.08 -8.97 5.26
C ALA A 40 -39.86 -9.59 3.87
N LEU A 41 -40.92 -10.02 3.20
CA LEU A 41 -40.85 -10.58 1.85
C LEU A 41 -40.36 -9.56 0.81
N MET A 42 -40.84 -8.29 0.85
CA MET A 42 -40.34 -7.21 -0.03
C MET A 42 -38.85 -6.96 0.18
N LEU A 43 -38.40 -6.92 1.44
CA LEU A 43 -36.95 -6.71 1.74
C LEU A 43 -36.11 -7.90 1.32
N THR A 44 -36.61 -9.12 1.45
CA THR A 44 -35.94 -10.33 0.95
C THR A 44 -35.78 -10.25 -0.55
N GLY A 45 -36.84 -9.92 -1.29
CA GLY A 45 -36.78 -9.72 -2.73
C GLY A 45 -35.78 -8.64 -3.14
N ALA A 46 -35.76 -7.50 -2.44
CA ALA A 46 -34.79 -6.43 -2.70
C ALA A 46 -33.34 -6.86 -2.42
N VAL A 47 -33.09 -7.67 -1.39
CA VAL A 47 -31.75 -8.20 -1.06
C VAL A 47 -31.29 -9.18 -2.14
N ILE A 48 -32.17 -10.09 -2.58
CA ILE A 48 -31.85 -11.06 -3.63
C ILE A 48 -31.58 -10.31 -4.95
N LEU A 49 -32.45 -9.38 -5.32
CA LEU A 49 -32.27 -8.56 -6.54
C LEU A 49 -30.93 -7.83 -6.51
N ALA A 50 -30.60 -7.17 -5.42
CA ALA A 50 -29.33 -6.47 -5.28
C ALA A 50 -28.12 -7.42 -5.40
N PHE A 51 -28.21 -8.63 -4.85
CA PHE A 51 -27.17 -9.65 -4.96
C PHE A 51 -26.98 -10.10 -6.41
N VAL A 52 -28.07 -10.40 -7.10
CA VAL A 52 -28.06 -10.79 -8.52
C VAL A 52 -27.52 -9.64 -9.40
N CYS A 53 -27.94 -8.39 -9.14
CA CYS A 53 -27.38 -7.22 -9.84
C CYS A 53 -25.85 -7.10 -9.63
N GLY A 54 -25.36 -7.39 -8.43
CA GLY A 54 -23.92 -7.40 -8.15
C GLY A 54 -23.17 -8.46 -8.96
N ILE A 55 -23.71 -9.69 -9.01
CA ILE A 55 -23.17 -10.77 -9.85
C ILE A 55 -23.14 -10.36 -11.32
N THR A 56 -24.27 -9.89 -11.86
CA THR A 56 -24.43 -9.57 -13.27
C THR A 56 -23.48 -8.45 -13.69
N SER A 57 -23.45 -7.34 -12.92
CA SER A 57 -22.58 -6.21 -13.19
C SER A 57 -21.10 -6.61 -13.18
N ALA A 58 -20.66 -7.37 -12.15
CA ALA A 58 -19.29 -7.84 -12.05
C ALA A 58 -18.92 -8.80 -13.18
N SER A 59 -19.79 -9.76 -13.52
CA SER A 59 -19.54 -10.72 -14.61
C SER A 59 -19.40 -10.02 -15.96
N VAL A 60 -20.31 -9.11 -16.29
CA VAL A 60 -20.25 -8.34 -17.55
C VAL A 60 -18.94 -7.52 -17.60
N ARG A 61 -18.62 -6.82 -16.51
CA ARG A 61 -17.44 -5.97 -16.49
C ARG A 61 -16.15 -6.77 -16.55
N GLN A 62 -16.05 -7.87 -15.81
CA GLN A 62 -14.88 -8.76 -15.84
C GLN A 62 -14.66 -9.38 -17.20
N THR A 63 -15.73 -9.87 -17.86
CA THR A 63 -15.65 -10.44 -19.21
C THR A 63 -15.22 -9.38 -20.22
N THR A 64 -15.81 -8.17 -20.16
CA THR A 64 -15.44 -7.07 -21.06
C THR A 64 -13.96 -6.68 -20.87
N TYR A 65 -13.49 -6.60 -19.61
CA TYR A 65 -12.10 -6.31 -19.29
C TYR A 65 -11.16 -7.40 -19.83
N ALA A 66 -11.44 -8.68 -19.53
CA ALA A 66 -10.62 -9.79 -19.98
C ALA A 66 -10.54 -9.89 -21.53
N ASN A 67 -11.65 -9.66 -22.22
CA ASN A 67 -11.68 -9.63 -23.69
C ASN A 67 -10.85 -8.47 -24.26
N ALA A 68 -10.94 -7.28 -23.64
CA ALA A 68 -10.14 -6.14 -24.05
C ALA A 68 -8.63 -6.38 -23.82
N CYS A 69 -8.25 -6.95 -22.68
CA CYS A 69 -6.86 -7.33 -22.41
C CYS A 69 -6.33 -8.32 -23.46
N ARG A 70 -7.10 -9.39 -23.76
CA ARG A 70 -6.70 -10.37 -24.78
C ARG A 70 -6.54 -9.74 -26.16
N ALA A 71 -7.51 -8.94 -26.58
CA ALA A 71 -7.49 -8.29 -27.89
C ALA A 71 -6.32 -7.31 -28.06
N ILE A 72 -5.95 -6.59 -26.97
CA ILE A 72 -4.86 -5.62 -27.02
C ILE A 72 -3.49 -6.31 -26.96
N ASN A 73 -3.34 -7.33 -26.10
CA ASN A 73 -2.04 -7.97 -25.85
C ASN A 73 -1.77 -9.19 -26.76
N SER A 74 -2.57 -9.37 -27.81
CA SER A 74 -2.40 -10.50 -28.76
C SER A 74 -1.36 -10.26 -29.85
N SER A 75 -0.84 -9.06 -29.99
CA SER A 75 0.08 -8.64 -31.06
C SER A 75 1.20 -7.78 -30.48
N ASP A 76 2.40 -7.85 -31.08
CA ASP A 76 3.54 -7.02 -30.70
C ASP A 76 3.28 -5.52 -30.91
N THR A 77 2.45 -5.17 -31.88
CA THR A 77 1.97 -3.80 -32.12
C THR A 77 0.46 -3.79 -32.27
N VAL A 78 -0.18 -2.82 -31.66
CA VAL A 78 -1.65 -2.67 -31.71
C VAL A 78 -2.03 -1.24 -32.11
N THR A 79 -3.08 -1.11 -32.90
CA THR A 79 -3.71 0.19 -33.21
C THR A 79 -5.04 0.31 -32.47
N ILE A 80 -5.12 1.29 -31.58
CA ILE A 80 -6.28 1.53 -30.72
C ILE A 80 -6.95 2.83 -31.09
N HIS A 81 -8.27 2.82 -31.17
CA HIS A 81 -9.09 4.01 -31.38
C HIS A 81 -9.92 4.29 -30.12
N GLY A 82 -9.71 5.45 -29.52
CA GLY A 82 -10.36 5.79 -28.25
C GLY A 82 -10.58 7.29 -28.07
N ARG A 83 -11.42 7.62 -27.09
CA ARG A 83 -11.64 9.01 -26.67
C ARG A 83 -10.70 9.35 -25.53
N LEU A 84 -9.94 10.43 -25.64
CA LEU A 84 -9.10 10.96 -24.57
C LEU A 84 -9.99 11.46 -23.43
N ILE A 85 -9.96 10.76 -22.30
CA ILE A 85 -10.80 11.11 -21.15
C ILE A 85 -10.04 11.88 -20.09
N ARG A 86 -8.69 11.77 -20.06
CA ARG A 86 -7.87 12.38 -19.04
C ARG A 86 -6.40 12.47 -19.43
N LYS A 87 -5.74 13.51 -18.92
CA LYS A 87 -4.29 13.72 -18.98
C LYS A 87 -3.72 13.92 -17.57
N GLU A 88 -2.51 13.45 -17.32
CA GLU A 88 -1.81 13.62 -16.07
C GLU A 88 -0.30 13.84 -16.32
N ARG A 89 0.24 14.97 -15.87
CA ARG A 89 1.69 15.23 -15.97
C ARG A 89 2.42 14.40 -14.93
N THR A 90 3.50 13.79 -15.37
CA THR A 90 4.43 13.00 -14.55
C THR A 90 5.85 13.52 -14.79
N SER A 91 6.83 13.04 -14.02
CA SER A 91 8.26 13.34 -14.25
C SER A 91 8.76 12.89 -15.63
N TYR A 92 8.09 11.93 -16.28
CA TYR A 92 8.48 11.33 -17.57
C TYR A 92 7.62 11.82 -18.76
N GLY A 93 6.80 12.85 -18.59
CA GLY A 93 5.91 13.35 -19.63
C GLY A 93 4.43 13.36 -19.25
N ILE A 94 3.55 13.41 -20.24
CA ILE A 94 2.12 13.45 -20.04
C ILE A 94 1.51 12.06 -20.25
N ARG A 95 0.98 11.48 -19.19
CA ARG A 95 0.23 10.22 -19.25
C ARG A 95 -1.19 10.48 -19.70
N ASN A 96 -1.57 9.89 -20.81
CA ASN A 96 -2.86 10.02 -21.46
C ASN A 96 -3.70 8.77 -21.21
N TYR A 97 -5.00 8.94 -20.90
CA TYR A 97 -5.93 7.85 -20.68
C TYR A 97 -7.01 7.88 -21.74
N LEU A 98 -7.11 6.79 -22.51
CA LEU A 98 -8.12 6.62 -23.56
C LEU A 98 -9.22 5.68 -23.10
N SER A 99 -10.48 6.06 -23.31
CA SER A 99 -11.62 5.15 -23.22
C SER A 99 -11.79 4.45 -24.57
N LEU A 100 -11.78 3.13 -24.54
CA LEU A 100 -11.85 2.32 -25.77
C LEU A 100 -13.19 2.43 -26.47
N LYS A 101 -13.17 2.54 -27.80
CA LYS A 101 -14.39 2.43 -28.61
C LYS A 101 -14.86 0.98 -28.61
N GLY A 102 -16.12 0.74 -28.22
CA GLY A 102 -16.71 -0.62 -28.18
C GLY A 102 -16.52 -1.40 -26.87
N ALA A 103 -15.67 -0.93 -25.95
CA ALA A 103 -15.48 -1.54 -24.63
C ALA A 103 -15.76 -0.50 -23.54
N HIS A 104 -17.04 -0.31 -23.22
CA HIS A 104 -17.47 0.73 -22.28
C HIS A 104 -16.73 0.67 -20.94
N GLY A 105 -16.08 1.80 -20.59
CA GLY A 105 -15.38 2.01 -19.33
C GLY A 105 -14.02 1.32 -19.23
N ILE A 106 -13.58 0.55 -20.23
CA ILE A 106 -12.21 0.03 -20.28
C ILE A 106 -11.30 1.09 -20.87
N ARG A 107 -10.12 1.20 -20.30
CA ARG A 107 -9.15 2.26 -20.57
C ARG A 107 -7.82 1.66 -21.02
N VAL A 108 -7.08 2.47 -21.76
CA VAL A 108 -5.66 2.23 -22.10
C VAL A 108 -4.90 3.50 -21.78
N SER A 109 -3.67 3.37 -21.32
CA SER A 109 -2.79 4.52 -21.09
C SER A 109 -1.60 4.52 -22.04
N PHE A 110 -1.07 5.72 -22.33
CA PHE A 110 0.21 5.91 -23.00
C PHE A 110 0.82 7.23 -22.55
N THR A 111 2.12 7.37 -22.70
CA THR A 111 2.84 8.59 -22.32
C THR A 111 3.27 9.33 -23.58
N SER A 112 3.13 10.65 -23.61
CA SER A 112 3.62 11.55 -24.63
C SER A 112 4.52 12.61 -24.00
N GLU A 113 5.50 13.10 -24.74
CA GLU A 113 6.37 14.20 -24.30
C GLU A 113 5.60 15.53 -24.26
N GLU A 114 4.79 15.77 -25.27
CA GLU A 114 4.00 16.99 -25.41
C GLU A 114 2.50 16.77 -25.22
N ASP A 115 1.77 17.87 -25.08
CA ASP A 115 0.32 17.88 -24.97
C ASP A 115 -0.31 17.71 -26.37
N ILE A 116 -0.96 16.57 -26.59
CA ILE A 116 -1.39 16.10 -27.90
C ILE A 116 -2.64 16.85 -28.41
N CYS A 117 -3.67 16.91 -27.58
CA CYS A 117 -4.97 17.49 -27.93
C CYS A 117 -5.86 17.65 -26.70
N PRO A 118 -6.93 18.47 -26.78
CA PRO A 118 -7.85 18.66 -25.67
C PRO A 118 -8.56 17.39 -25.22
N VAL A 119 -8.81 17.28 -23.92
CA VAL A 119 -9.62 16.20 -23.33
C VAL A 119 -11.00 16.13 -24.00
N GLY A 120 -11.41 14.92 -24.36
CA GLY A 120 -12.66 14.66 -25.10
C GLY A 120 -12.46 14.43 -26.59
N SER A 121 -11.25 14.66 -27.12
CA SER A 121 -10.89 14.38 -28.51
C SER A 121 -10.78 12.87 -28.78
N TRP A 122 -10.96 12.47 -30.03
CA TRP A 122 -10.76 11.11 -30.49
C TRP A 122 -9.38 10.95 -31.09
N ILE A 123 -8.67 9.91 -30.64
CA ILE A 123 -7.29 9.64 -31.00
C ILE A 123 -7.17 8.20 -31.49
N ARG A 124 -6.31 7.99 -32.50
CA ARG A 124 -5.79 6.69 -32.90
C ARG A 124 -4.37 6.58 -32.38
N VAL A 125 -4.07 5.52 -31.62
CA VAL A 125 -2.74 5.27 -31.05
C VAL A 125 -2.26 3.93 -31.54
N THR A 126 -1.02 3.88 -32.06
CA THR A 126 -0.35 2.65 -32.50
C THR A 126 0.95 2.52 -31.71
N GLY A 127 1.23 1.32 -31.17
CA GLY A 127 2.46 1.05 -30.42
C GLY A 127 2.45 -0.34 -29.78
N ALA A 128 3.48 -0.64 -29.03
CA ALA A 128 3.63 -1.93 -28.35
C ALA A 128 2.81 -1.97 -27.04
N PRO A 129 1.86 -2.89 -26.91
CA PRO A 129 1.12 -3.05 -25.66
C PRO A 129 2.01 -3.70 -24.60
N VAL A 130 1.98 -3.15 -23.40
CA VAL A 130 2.68 -3.70 -22.23
C VAL A 130 1.63 -4.11 -21.20
N GLU A 131 1.52 -5.41 -20.99
CA GLU A 131 0.64 -5.94 -19.95
C GLU A 131 1.19 -5.57 -18.56
N PRO A 132 0.35 -5.05 -17.65
CA PRO A 132 0.78 -4.79 -16.28
C PRO A 132 1.25 -6.07 -15.59
N GLU A 133 2.41 -6.01 -14.97
CA GLU A 133 2.99 -7.17 -14.30
C GLU A 133 2.23 -7.54 -13.03
N PRO A 134 2.07 -8.84 -12.75
CA PRO A 134 1.57 -9.31 -11.47
C PRO A 134 2.61 -9.03 -10.37
N GLN A 135 2.20 -9.12 -9.11
CA GLN A 135 3.12 -9.07 -7.99
C GLN A 135 4.18 -10.18 -8.12
N ARG A 136 5.46 -9.80 -8.22
CA ARG A 136 6.57 -10.76 -8.38
C ARG A 136 7.14 -11.22 -7.04
N ASN A 137 7.14 -10.33 -6.03
CA ASN A 137 7.54 -10.64 -4.65
C ASN A 137 6.40 -10.34 -3.68
N PRO A 138 6.12 -11.22 -2.70
CA PRO A 138 5.17 -10.92 -1.63
C PRO A 138 5.57 -9.65 -0.87
N GLY A 139 4.62 -8.77 -0.70
CA GLY A 139 4.85 -7.48 -0.04
C GLY A 139 5.06 -6.32 -1.00
N CYS A 140 5.54 -6.57 -2.21
CA CYS A 140 5.75 -5.56 -3.24
C CYS A 140 4.45 -5.13 -3.92
N SER A 141 4.53 -4.11 -4.77
CA SER A 141 3.39 -3.59 -5.52
C SER A 141 2.85 -4.61 -6.52
N ASP A 142 1.53 -4.71 -6.63
CA ASP A 142 0.84 -5.50 -7.65
C ASP A 142 0.29 -4.56 -8.72
N GLN A 143 1.05 -4.35 -9.80
CA GLN A 143 0.65 -3.47 -10.88
C GLN A 143 -0.60 -3.99 -11.59
N LYS A 144 -0.70 -5.30 -11.82
CA LYS A 144 -1.86 -5.92 -12.49
C LYS A 144 -3.16 -5.64 -11.72
N SER A 145 -3.18 -5.85 -10.42
CA SER A 145 -4.33 -5.54 -9.56
C SER A 145 -4.64 -4.04 -9.51
N TYR A 146 -3.62 -3.20 -9.47
CA TYR A 146 -3.77 -1.75 -9.48
C TYR A 146 -4.42 -1.24 -10.77
N TYR A 147 -3.92 -1.66 -11.93
CA TYR A 147 -4.48 -1.28 -13.25
C TYR A 147 -5.88 -1.86 -13.45
N ARG A 148 -6.08 -3.14 -13.06
CA ARG A 148 -7.40 -3.77 -13.10
C ARG A 148 -8.43 -2.99 -12.29
N SER A 149 -8.08 -2.56 -11.07
CA SER A 149 -8.99 -1.78 -10.23
C SER A 149 -9.38 -0.41 -10.80
N ARG A 150 -8.63 0.06 -11.79
CA ARG A 150 -8.90 1.30 -12.56
C ARG A 150 -9.47 1.02 -13.95
N SER A 151 -9.76 -0.24 -14.25
CA SER A 151 -10.24 -0.68 -15.57
C SER A 151 -9.29 -0.31 -16.72
N ILE A 152 -7.96 -0.29 -16.46
CA ILE A 152 -6.90 -0.05 -17.44
C ILE A 152 -6.40 -1.41 -17.93
N ALA A 153 -6.58 -1.70 -19.23
CA ALA A 153 -6.25 -3.00 -19.80
C ALA A 153 -4.77 -3.14 -20.14
N SER A 154 -4.12 -2.08 -20.60
CA SER A 154 -2.71 -2.09 -21.00
C SER A 154 -2.15 -0.68 -21.04
N THR A 155 -0.81 -0.58 -21.07
CA THR A 155 -0.09 0.66 -21.39
C THR A 155 0.59 0.48 -22.73
N ILE A 156 0.51 1.48 -23.62
CA ILE A 156 1.15 1.44 -24.93
C ILE A 156 2.50 2.16 -24.82
N LYS A 157 3.57 1.43 -25.10
CA LYS A 157 4.93 1.99 -25.25
C LYS A 157 5.15 2.40 -26.70
N ASP A 158 6.10 3.30 -26.91
CA ASP A 158 6.52 3.82 -28.22
C ASP A 158 5.32 4.27 -29.07
N ALA A 159 4.40 4.98 -28.40
CA ALA A 159 3.11 5.32 -28.93
C ALA A 159 3.21 6.39 -30.02
N VAL A 160 2.86 6.02 -31.25
CA VAL A 160 2.58 6.95 -32.36
C VAL A 160 1.10 7.26 -32.33
N TYR A 161 0.71 8.53 -32.38
CA TYR A 161 -0.68 8.95 -32.22
C TYR A 161 -1.13 9.92 -33.31
N GLU A 162 -2.38 9.78 -33.71
CA GLU A 162 -3.04 10.64 -34.67
C GLU A 162 -4.38 11.11 -34.09
N THR A 163 -4.61 12.42 -34.05
CA THR A 163 -5.88 12.98 -33.61
C THR A 163 -6.89 12.92 -34.73
N THR A 164 -7.92 12.08 -34.57
CA THR A 164 -8.94 11.88 -35.58
C THR A 164 -10.10 12.89 -35.51
N SER A 165 -10.37 13.43 -34.33
CA SER A 165 -11.35 14.48 -34.09
C SER A 165 -11.02 15.31 -32.87
N VAL A 166 -10.94 16.62 -32.99
CA VAL A 166 -10.60 17.56 -31.93
C VAL A 166 -11.84 18.09 -31.25
N ASN A 167 -11.91 17.96 -29.94
CA ASN A 167 -12.93 18.63 -29.12
C ASN A 167 -12.47 20.05 -28.75
N ARG A 168 -12.87 21.06 -29.49
CA ARG A 168 -12.45 22.46 -29.31
C ARG A 168 -12.94 23.11 -28.01
N PHE A 169 -14.07 22.64 -27.45
CA PHE A 169 -14.68 23.20 -26.25
C PHE A 169 -14.86 22.13 -25.20
N SER A 170 -13.82 21.93 -24.39
CA SER A 170 -13.84 20.99 -23.27
C SER A 170 -13.61 21.73 -21.95
N ILE A 171 -14.64 21.74 -21.09
CA ILE A 171 -14.50 22.25 -19.72
C ILE A 171 -13.45 21.44 -18.96
N PHE A 172 -13.27 20.19 -19.29
CA PHE A 172 -12.31 19.31 -18.68
C PHE A 172 -10.85 19.65 -19.06
N GLU A 173 -10.66 20.14 -20.30
CA GLU A 173 -9.39 20.70 -20.73
C GLU A 173 -9.05 21.98 -19.99
N LEU A 174 -10.05 22.86 -19.84
CA LEU A 174 -9.87 24.09 -19.06
C LEU A 174 -9.47 23.79 -17.61
N LEU A 175 -10.10 22.81 -16.97
CA LEU A 175 -9.76 22.38 -15.61
C LEU A 175 -8.36 21.78 -15.53
N TYR A 176 -7.94 21.01 -16.54
CA TYR A 176 -6.58 20.48 -16.65
C TYR A 176 -5.56 21.62 -16.75
N LEU A 177 -5.75 22.58 -17.64
CA LEU A 177 -4.86 23.72 -17.80
C LEU A 177 -4.79 24.57 -16.53
N LEU A 178 -5.94 24.88 -15.93
CA LEU A 178 -6.03 25.63 -14.69
C LEU A 178 -5.27 24.95 -13.54
N LYS A 179 -5.38 23.63 -13.43
CA LYS A 179 -4.69 22.83 -12.43
C LYS A 179 -3.17 23.04 -12.50
N TYR A 180 -2.57 22.99 -13.69
CA TYR A 180 -1.12 23.15 -13.85
C TYR A 180 -0.65 24.59 -13.81
N GLN A 181 -1.51 25.55 -14.15
CA GLN A 181 -1.24 26.98 -13.89
C GLN A 181 -1.21 27.26 -12.38
N LEU A 182 -2.14 26.71 -11.61
CA LEU A 182 -2.13 26.83 -10.14
C LEU A 182 -0.89 26.20 -9.53
N LEU A 183 -0.45 25.02 -10.01
CA LEU A 183 0.81 24.40 -9.60
C LEU A 183 2.01 25.33 -9.86
N ALA A 184 2.09 25.93 -11.04
CA ALA A 184 3.16 26.87 -11.37
C ALA A 184 3.17 28.10 -10.42
N VAL A 185 2.00 28.60 -10.07
CA VAL A 185 1.86 29.68 -9.07
C VAL A 185 2.36 29.25 -7.71
N PHE A 186 1.99 28.06 -7.23
CA PHE A 186 2.43 27.56 -5.93
C PHE A 186 3.95 27.39 -5.87
N ASN A 187 4.56 26.80 -6.90
CA ASN A 187 6.00 26.63 -6.96
C ASN A 187 6.77 27.97 -7.11
N ALA A 188 6.14 29.00 -7.70
CA ALA A 188 6.72 30.33 -7.78
C ALA A 188 6.51 31.17 -6.50
N ALA A 189 5.51 30.85 -5.70
CA ALA A 189 5.15 31.61 -4.51
C ALA A 189 5.73 31.06 -3.20
N LEU A 190 5.98 29.74 -3.14
CA LEU A 190 6.46 29.03 -1.95
C LEU A 190 7.88 28.50 -2.18
N PRO A 191 8.71 28.40 -1.13
CA PRO A 191 10.08 27.89 -1.25
C PRO A 191 10.12 26.37 -1.39
N GLY A 192 11.21 25.87 -2.00
CA GLY A 192 11.52 24.45 -2.10
C GLY A 192 10.36 23.61 -2.64
N GLU A 193 10.09 22.48 -2.01
CA GLU A 193 9.04 21.54 -2.37
C GLU A 193 7.65 21.87 -1.81
N GLU A 194 7.51 22.93 -1.01
CA GLU A 194 6.25 23.29 -0.38
C GLU A 194 5.14 23.60 -1.39
N GLY A 195 5.50 24.19 -2.54
CA GLY A 195 4.56 24.41 -3.64
C GLY A 195 3.95 23.12 -4.16
N SER A 196 4.77 22.11 -4.37
CA SER A 196 4.36 20.78 -4.82
C SER A 196 3.52 20.06 -3.75
N ILE A 197 3.87 20.19 -2.46
CA ILE A 197 3.09 19.66 -1.34
C ILE A 197 1.71 20.34 -1.29
N LEU A 198 1.63 21.68 -1.33
CA LEU A 198 0.37 22.40 -1.34
C LEU A 198 -0.51 22.05 -2.54
N ALA A 199 0.10 21.88 -3.71
CA ALA A 199 -0.59 21.45 -4.92
C ALA A 199 -1.14 20.02 -4.78
N SER A 200 -0.37 19.10 -4.19
CA SER A 200 -0.84 17.74 -3.89
C SER A 200 -2.07 17.77 -2.95
N LEU A 201 -2.02 18.59 -1.91
CA LEU A 201 -3.09 18.73 -0.92
C LEU A 201 -4.35 19.43 -1.46
N SER A 202 -4.20 20.44 -2.34
CA SER A 202 -5.31 21.29 -2.78
C SER A 202 -5.86 20.95 -4.17
N ILE A 203 -5.02 20.53 -5.11
CA ILE A 203 -5.41 20.25 -6.50
C ILE A 203 -4.99 18.87 -7.01
N GLY A 204 -4.37 18.02 -6.16
CA GLY A 204 -4.14 16.59 -6.42
C GLY A 204 -3.04 16.29 -7.44
N THR A 205 -1.92 16.99 -7.43
CA THR A 205 -0.76 16.79 -8.33
C THR A 205 0.29 15.85 -7.73
N ARG A 206 -0.10 14.69 -7.24
CA ARG A 206 0.78 13.75 -6.53
C ARG A 206 1.97 13.24 -7.35
N GLY A 207 1.81 13.10 -8.67
CA GLY A 207 2.85 12.57 -9.54
C GLY A 207 4.03 13.50 -9.77
N LEU A 208 3.95 14.72 -9.24
CA LEU A 208 5.00 15.75 -9.33
C LEU A 208 5.55 16.13 -7.95
N LEU A 209 5.16 15.39 -6.90
CA LEU A 209 5.71 15.56 -5.56
C LEU A 209 7.05 14.83 -5.47
N ASP A 210 8.02 15.49 -4.87
CA ASP A 210 9.32 14.87 -4.58
C ASP A 210 9.18 13.60 -3.75
N GLU A 211 9.99 12.59 -4.06
CA GLU A 211 9.91 11.29 -3.41
C GLU A 211 10.33 11.35 -1.94
N GLU A 212 11.27 12.21 -1.55
CA GLU A 212 11.70 12.37 -0.15
C GLU A 212 10.57 12.96 0.72
N ALA A 213 9.95 14.03 0.24
CA ALA A 213 8.81 14.65 0.91
C ALA A 213 7.62 13.69 1.04
N LYS A 214 7.35 12.91 0.01
CA LYS A 214 6.32 11.88 0.00
C LYS A 214 6.63 10.74 0.98
N GLU A 215 7.88 10.32 1.04
CA GLU A 215 8.33 9.27 1.95
C GLU A 215 8.27 9.72 3.41
N LEU A 216 8.74 10.92 3.73
CA LEU A 216 8.66 11.53 5.05
C LEU A 216 7.23 11.55 5.59
N LEU A 217 6.29 12.09 4.81
CA LEU A 217 4.89 12.18 5.20
C LEU A 217 4.22 10.79 5.28
N THR A 218 4.64 9.83 4.45
CA THR A 218 4.13 8.45 4.49
C THR A 218 4.62 7.72 5.73
N ASN A 219 5.89 7.83 6.07
CA ASN A 219 6.49 7.22 7.26
C ASN A 219 5.92 7.83 8.55
N ALA A 220 5.51 9.10 8.52
CA ALA A 220 4.78 9.75 9.60
C ALA A 220 3.30 9.31 9.71
N GLY A 221 2.79 8.46 8.81
CA GLY A 221 1.39 8.02 8.77
C GLY A 221 0.42 9.07 8.20
N LEU A 222 0.94 10.09 7.51
CA LEU A 222 0.17 11.18 6.90
C LEU A 222 -0.14 10.96 5.40
N SER A 223 0.19 9.81 4.84
CA SER A 223 -0.09 9.49 3.42
C SER A 223 -1.56 9.71 3.01
N HIS A 224 -2.48 9.53 3.97
CA HIS A 224 -3.92 9.76 3.76
C HIS A 224 -4.29 11.24 3.56
N ILE A 225 -3.44 12.18 3.96
CA ILE A 225 -3.61 13.63 3.74
C ILE A 225 -3.18 13.97 2.31
N LEU A 226 -2.07 13.39 1.82
CA LEU A 226 -1.62 13.56 0.44
C LEU A 226 -2.64 12.97 -0.57
N ALA A 227 -3.43 11.96 -0.14
CA ALA A 227 -4.55 11.47 -0.92
C ALA A 227 -5.75 12.40 -0.74
N ILE A 228 -6.23 12.98 -1.83
CA ILE A 228 -7.48 13.71 -1.75
C ILE A 228 -8.59 12.77 -1.31
N SER A 229 -9.13 13.09 -0.16
CA SER A 229 -10.10 12.29 0.58
C SER A 229 -11.48 12.95 0.58
N GLY A 230 -12.47 12.22 1.10
CA GLY A 230 -13.80 12.79 1.35
C GLY A 230 -13.80 14.04 2.25
N LEU A 231 -12.77 14.19 3.09
CA LEU A 231 -12.59 15.39 3.91
C LEU A 231 -12.32 16.63 3.04
N HIS A 232 -11.41 16.53 2.07
CA HIS A 232 -11.11 17.62 1.12
C HIS A 232 -12.37 18.06 0.36
N ILE A 233 -13.11 17.11 -0.20
CA ILE A 233 -14.37 17.35 -0.92
C ILE A 233 -15.40 18.05 -0.01
N SER A 234 -15.53 17.58 1.23
CA SER A 234 -16.45 18.16 2.22
C SER A 234 -16.05 19.57 2.65
N ILE A 235 -14.76 19.82 2.85
CA ILE A 235 -14.24 21.16 3.19
C ILE A 235 -14.58 22.13 2.06
N MET A 236 -14.26 21.76 0.82
CA MET A 236 -14.48 22.62 -0.35
C MET A 236 -15.97 22.88 -0.59
N GLY A 237 -16.79 21.84 -0.54
CA GLY A 237 -18.24 21.98 -0.70
C GLY A 237 -18.87 22.82 0.39
N ASN A 238 -18.52 22.59 1.65
CA ASN A 238 -19.04 23.37 2.77
C ASN A 238 -18.55 24.82 2.76
N MET A 239 -17.32 25.08 2.30
CA MET A 239 -16.80 26.44 2.11
C MET A 239 -17.69 27.21 1.14
N VAL A 240 -17.92 26.67 -0.06
CA VAL A 240 -18.76 27.33 -1.09
C VAL A 240 -20.19 27.52 -0.55
N TYR A 241 -20.80 26.44 -0.04
CA TYR A 241 -22.16 26.49 0.52
C TYR A 241 -22.31 27.55 1.62
N SER A 242 -21.40 27.56 2.58
CA SER A 242 -21.45 28.50 3.72
C SER A 242 -21.21 29.93 3.29
N THR A 243 -20.33 30.18 2.31
CA THR A 243 -20.08 31.49 1.75
C THR A 243 -21.33 32.04 1.06
N LEU A 244 -21.98 31.24 0.21
CA LEU A 244 -23.20 31.60 -0.47
C LEU A 244 -24.35 31.92 0.53
N MET A 245 -24.45 31.11 1.59
CA MET A 245 -25.41 31.34 2.67
C MET A 245 -25.14 32.65 3.41
N LYS A 246 -23.86 32.98 3.64
CA LYS A 246 -23.47 34.29 4.26
C LYS A 246 -23.77 35.47 3.34
N LEU A 247 -23.68 35.25 2.01
CA LEU A 247 -24.09 36.22 1.00
C LEU A 247 -25.63 36.31 0.85
N LYS A 248 -26.39 35.70 1.78
CA LYS A 248 -27.84 35.69 1.82
C LYS A 248 -28.57 35.02 0.64
N LEU A 249 -27.87 34.16 -0.14
CA LEU A 249 -28.55 33.29 -1.09
C LEU A 249 -29.40 32.26 -0.35
N SER A 250 -30.53 31.87 -0.94
CA SER A 250 -31.39 30.86 -0.34
C SER A 250 -30.74 29.46 -0.37
N VAL A 251 -31.22 28.54 0.47
CA VAL A 251 -30.67 27.17 0.66
C VAL A 251 -30.52 26.41 -0.63
N ARG A 252 -31.56 26.39 -1.51
CA ARG A 252 -31.60 25.58 -2.73
C ARG A 252 -30.53 25.99 -3.75
N PRO A 253 -30.46 27.27 -4.22
CA PRO A 253 -29.41 27.66 -5.15
C PRO A 253 -28.00 27.54 -4.54
N SER A 254 -27.80 27.87 -3.25
CA SER A 254 -26.52 27.68 -2.58
C SER A 254 -26.07 26.21 -2.60
N ALA A 255 -27.00 25.30 -2.37
CA ALA A 255 -26.78 23.87 -2.42
C ALA A 255 -26.40 23.38 -3.83
N LEU A 256 -27.15 23.83 -4.85
CA LEU A 256 -26.91 23.46 -6.24
C LEU A 256 -25.54 23.97 -6.75
N ILE A 257 -25.23 25.25 -6.52
CA ILE A 257 -23.95 25.85 -6.94
C ILE A 257 -22.78 25.12 -6.23
N SER A 258 -22.92 24.84 -4.93
CA SER A 258 -21.90 24.09 -4.19
C SER A 258 -21.71 22.67 -4.73
N PHE A 259 -22.77 21.99 -5.12
CA PHE A 259 -22.67 20.66 -5.76
C PHE A 259 -21.96 20.71 -7.12
N VAL A 260 -22.35 21.66 -8.00
CA VAL A 260 -21.68 21.83 -9.29
C VAL A 260 -20.18 22.10 -9.11
N PHE A 261 -19.83 22.98 -8.17
CA PHE A 261 -18.45 23.25 -7.83
C PHE A 261 -17.72 21.99 -7.36
N VAL A 262 -18.29 21.23 -6.42
CA VAL A 262 -17.71 19.98 -5.91
C VAL A 262 -17.52 18.95 -7.01
N PHE A 263 -18.48 18.84 -7.92
CA PHE A 263 -18.41 17.92 -9.07
C PHE A 263 -17.24 18.26 -10.00
N LEU A 264 -17.11 19.54 -10.39
CA LEU A 264 -16.01 20.03 -11.24
C LEU A 264 -14.65 19.89 -10.54
N TYR A 265 -14.59 20.23 -9.26
CA TYR A 265 -13.40 20.09 -8.43
C TYR A 265 -12.94 18.63 -8.33
N ALA A 266 -13.85 17.72 -8.01
CA ALA A 266 -13.54 16.29 -7.92
C ALA A 266 -13.06 15.70 -9.25
N TYR A 267 -13.65 16.13 -10.36
CA TYR A 267 -13.20 15.71 -11.69
C TYR A 267 -11.78 16.22 -12.01
N SER A 268 -11.46 17.46 -11.63
CA SER A 268 -10.13 18.06 -11.83
C SER A 268 -9.03 17.33 -11.06
N ILE A 269 -9.36 16.81 -9.87
CA ILE A 269 -8.38 16.33 -8.93
C ILE A 269 -7.84 14.96 -9.29
N SER A 270 -8.69 13.95 -9.43
CA SER A 270 -8.23 12.57 -9.50
C SER A 270 -9.35 11.60 -9.91
N ASP A 271 -8.97 10.62 -10.71
CA ASP A 271 -9.77 9.42 -10.98
C ASP A 271 -9.62 8.46 -9.79
N SER A 272 -10.13 8.87 -8.62
CA SER A 272 -10.06 8.08 -7.40
C SER A 272 -11.46 7.69 -6.92
N VAL A 273 -11.63 6.42 -6.62
CA VAL A 273 -12.85 5.87 -6.00
C VAL A 273 -13.24 6.62 -4.72
N SER A 274 -12.23 7.15 -4.01
CA SER A 274 -12.45 8.02 -2.83
C SER A 274 -13.15 9.33 -3.17
N ALA A 275 -12.77 9.97 -4.27
CA ALA A 275 -13.39 11.22 -4.72
C ALA A 275 -14.83 10.96 -5.22
N GLU A 276 -15.03 9.92 -6.03
CA GLU A 276 -16.37 9.52 -6.51
C GLU A 276 -17.32 9.25 -5.34
N ARG A 277 -16.90 8.45 -4.36
CA ARG A 277 -17.69 8.21 -3.15
C ARG A 277 -18.06 9.52 -2.45
N ALA A 278 -17.09 10.41 -2.30
CA ALA A 278 -17.30 11.67 -1.58
C ALA A 278 -18.29 12.58 -2.32
N VAL A 279 -18.23 12.64 -3.65
CA VAL A 279 -19.20 13.37 -4.48
C VAL A 279 -20.60 12.81 -4.31
N ILE A 280 -20.77 11.48 -4.34
CA ILE A 280 -22.07 10.84 -4.16
C ILE A 280 -22.64 11.14 -2.77
N MET A 281 -21.81 10.99 -1.74
CA MET A 281 -22.24 11.29 -0.37
C MET A 281 -22.57 12.79 -0.20
N TYR A 282 -21.82 13.68 -0.86
CA TYR A 282 -22.11 15.10 -0.88
C TYR A 282 -23.38 15.42 -1.65
N LEU A 283 -23.63 14.77 -2.78
CA LEU A 283 -24.90 14.87 -3.51
C LEU A 283 -26.10 14.52 -2.61
N LEU A 284 -26.01 13.39 -1.90
CA LEU A 284 -27.07 12.98 -0.97
C LEU A 284 -27.26 13.99 0.17
N PHE A 285 -26.18 14.58 0.67
CA PHE A 285 -26.24 15.67 1.63
C PHE A 285 -26.98 16.89 1.03
N ILE A 286 -26.69 17.28 -0.20
CA ILE A 286 -27.36 18.39 -0.88
C ILE A 286 -28.84 18.08 -1.11
N ILE A 287 -29.17 16.88 -1.58
CA ILE A 287 -30.56 16.42 -1.75
C ILE A 287 -31.34 16.54 -0.43
N SER A 288 -30.73 16.17 0.71
CA SER A 288 -31.37 16.30 2.02
C SER A 288 -31.71 17.75 2.37
N LYS A 289 -30.93 18.73 1.89
CA LYS A 289 -31.22 20.16 2.10
C LYS A 289 -32.46 20.64 1.32
N PHE A 290 -32.73 20.02 0.17
CA PHE A 290 -33.94 20.32 -0.61
C PHE A 290 -35.20 19.79 0.08
N PHE A 291 -35.15 18.62 0.72
CA PHE A 291 -36.27 17.97 1.36
C PHE A 291 -36.36 18.21 2.86
N ILE A 292 -35.42 19.01 3.45
CA ILE A 292 -35.35 19.32 4.89
C ILE A 292 -35.23 18.05 5.76
N GLU A 293 -34.64 16.99 5.20
CA GLU A 293 -34.47 15.70 5.83
C GLU A 293 -33.05 15.59 6.44
N LYS A 294 -32.88 14.71 7.43
CA LYS A 294 -31.58 14.41 7.99
C LYS A 294 -30.93 13.25 7.21
N THR A 295 -29.73 13.45 6.70
CA THR A 295 -28.94 12.36 6.12
C THR A 295 -28.31 11.50 7.21
N ASP A 296 -28.34 10.19 6.99
CA ASP A 296 -27.57 9.22 7.77
C ASP A 296 -26.31 8.79 6.98
N THR A 297 -25.15 8.84 7.65
CA THR A 297 -23.85 8.54 7.04
C THR A 297 -23.79 7.12 6.49
N LEU A 298 -24.37 6.13 7.21
CA LEU A 298 -24.34 4.74 6.76
C LEU A 298 -25.24 4.51 5.55
N THR A 299 -26.41 5.18 5.50
CA THR A 299 -27.28 5.13 4.34
C THR A 299 -26.62 5.76 3.11
N SER A 300 -25.97 6.92 3.28
CA SER A 300 -25.22 7.58 2.21
C SER A 300 -24.07 6.72 1.71
N LEU A 301 -23.34 6.06 2.61
CA LEU A 301 -22.27 5.13 2.27
C LEU A 301 -22.83 3.90 1.49
N ALA A 302 -23.99 3.38 1.91
CA ALA A 302 -24.63 2.26 1.22
C ALA A 302 -25.00 2.60 -0.23
N PHE A 303 -25.52 3.80 -0.48
CA PHE A 303 -25.77 4.28 -1.83
C PHE A 303 -24.50 4.40 -2.66
N ALA A 304 -23.40 4.89 -2.07
CA ALA A 304 -22.11 4.96 -2.75
C ALA A 304 -21.57 3.56 -3.11
N VAL A 305 -21.73 2.55 -2.23
CA VAL A 305 -21.37 1.15 -2.52
C VAL A 305 -22.18 0.63 -3.71
N ILE A 306 -23.49 0.81 -3.70
CA ILE A 306 -24.38 0.37 -4.78
C ILE A 306 -23.95 1.02 -6.11
N TYR A 307 -23.68 2.32 -6.10
CA TYR A 307 -23.23 3.03 -7.29
C TYR A 307 -21.93 2.43 -7.86
N VAL A 308 -20.90 2.22 -7.04
CA VAL A 308 -19.62 1.63 -7.50
C VAL A 308 -19.82 0.20 -8.01
N CYS A 309 -20.63 -0.62 -7.33
CA CYS A 309 -20.94 -1.97 -7.79
C CYS A 309 -21.63 -2.00 -9.18
N ILE A 310 -22.38 -0.96 -9.53
CA ILE A 310 -23.05 -0.86 -10.84
C ILE A 310 -22.11 -0.28 -11.90
N THR A 311 -21.41 0.80 -11.60
CA THR A 311 -20.67 1.58 -12.60
C THR A 311 -19.28 1.04 -12.87
N ASP A 312 -18.54 0.66 -11.83
CA ASP A 312 -17.19 0.11 -11.94
C ASP A 312 -16.91 -0.94 -10.85
N PRO A 313 -17.46 -2.15 -10.97
CA PRO A 313 -17.27 -3.21 -9.98
C PRO A 313 -15.81 -3.64 -9.82
N LEU A 314 -14.94 -3.48 -10.83
CA LEU A 314 -13.51 -3.79 -10.71
C LEU A 314 -12.81 -2.89 -9.68
N ALA A 315 -13.30 -1.67 -9.46
CA ALA A 315 -12.75 -0.75 -8.47
C ALA A 315 -12.75 -1.32 -7.04
N ILE A 316 -13.64 -2.29 -6.73
CA ILE A 316 -13.71 -2.94 -5.43
C ILE A 316 -12.45 -3.75 -5.11
N THR A 317 -11.72 -4.22 -6.13
CA THR A 317 -10.47 -4.97 -5.94
C THR A 317 -9.30 -4.08 -5.49
N GLY A 318 -9.43 -2.76 -5.62
CA GLY A 318 -8.37 -1.81 -5.29
C GLY A 318 -8.31 -1.47 -3.79
N ALA A 319 -7.10 -1.31 -3.26
CA ALA A 319 -6.86 -0.86 -1.88
C ALA A 319 -7.57 0.48 -1.58
N ALA A 320 -7.67 1.37 -2.57
CA ALA A 320 -8.35 2.67 -2.45
C ALA A 320 -9.84 2.54 -2.09
N PHE A 321 -10.55 1.55 -2.66
CA PHE A 321 -11.93 1.26 -2.27
C PHE A 321 -11.99 0.78 -0.82
N VAL A 322 -11.21 -0.26 -0.49
CA VAL A 322 -11.25 -0.87 0.85
C VAL A 322 -10.91 0.15 1.93
N MET A 323 -9.80 0.87 1.79
CA MET A 323 -9.36 1.87 2.77
C MET A 323 -10.39 3.01 2.92
N SER A 324 -10.92 3.50 1.81
CA SER A 324 -11.83 4.66 1.80
C SER A 324 -13.21 4.34 2.38
N PHE A 325 -13.80 3.21 1.98
CA PHE A 325 -15.13 2.82 2.45
C PHE A 325 -15.11 2.28 3.87
N ALA A 326 -14.08 1.48 4.24
CA ALA A 326 -13.87 1.02 5.60
C ALA A 326 -13.67 2.19 6.57
N ALA A 327 -12.89 3.21 6.21
CA ALA A 327 -12.67 4.39 7.06
C ALA A 327 -13.99 5.08 7.41
N VAL A 328 -14.84 5.39 6.42
CA VAL A 328 -16.14 6.05 6.68
C VAL A 328 -17.08 5.17 7.51
N PHE A 329 -17.10 3.87 7.19
CA PHE A 329 -17.89 2.91 7.98
C PHE A 329 -17.45 2.88 9.44
N LEU A 330 -16.15 2.77 9.70
CA LEU A 330 -15.57 2.69 11.05
C LEU A 330 -15.69 4.01 11.80
N ILE A 331 -15.56 5.16 11.12
CA ILE A 331 -15.86 6.48 11.69
C ILE A 331 -17.31 6.52 12.18
N ALA A 332 -18.27 6.12 11.35
CA ALA A 332 -19.69 6.15 11.71
C ALA A 332 -20.03 5.15 12.82
N VAL A 333 -19.36 4.01 12.86
CA VAL A 333 -19.65 2.92 13.81
C VAL A 333 -18.94 3.10 15.15
N LEU A 334 -17.70 3.62 15.17
CA LEU A 334 -16.86 3.72 16.35
C LEU A 334 -16.55 5.17 16.77
N ALA A 335 -15.93 5.96 15.90
CA ALA A 335 -15.38 7.26 16.27
C ALA A 335 -16.49 8.29 16.64
N VAL A 336 -17.57 8.34 15.85
CA VAL A 336 -18.71 9.24 16.13
C VAL A 336 -19.43 8.86 17.43
N PRO A 337 -19.76 7.59 17.72
CA PRO A 337 -20.30 7.18 19.03
C PRO A 337 -19.36 7.51 20.20
N ALA A 338 -18.04 7.30 20.05
CA ALA A 338 -17.05 7.64 21.07
C ALA A 338 -17.06 9.16 21.38
N GLY A 339 -17.01 9.98 20.36
CA GLY A 339 -17.09 11.44 20.50
C GLY A 339 -18.39 11.93 21.16
N ARG A 340 -19.52 11.30 20.82
CA ARG A 340 -20.81 11.59 21.47
C ARG A 340 -20.81 11.21 22.95
N CYS A 341 -20.25 10.05 23.31
CA CYS A 341 -20.11 9.64 24.71
C CYS A 341 -19.25 10.62 25.49
N TYR A 342 -18.11 11.03 24.92
CA TYR A 342 -17.21 11.99 25.54
C TYR A 342 -17.89 13.33 25.78
N ARG A 343 -18.52 13.91 24.78
CA ARG A 343 -19.26 15.21 24.90
C ARG A 343 -20.40 15.13 25.90
N ALA A 344 -21.20 14.06 25.89
CA ALA A 344 -22.25 13.87 26.88
C ALA A 344 -21.71 13.80 28.31
N TYR A 345 -20.52 13.20 28.49
CA TYR A 345 -19.86 13.15 29.78
C TYR A 345 -19.34 14.55 30.22
N THR A 346 -18.70 15.32 29.35
CA THR A 346 -18.21 16.67 29.68
C THR A 346 -19.36 17.61 30.02
N ASP A 347 -20.46 17.56 29.25
CA ASP A 347 -21.69 18.29 29.54
C ASP A 347 -22.26 17.95 30.93
N LEU A 348 -22.37 16.66 31.26
CA LEU A 348 -22.87 16.20 32.57
C LEU A 348 -21.94 16.62 33.72
N ARG A 349 -20.61 16.52 33.51
CA ARG A 349 -19.61 16.95 34.48
C ARG A 349 -19.76 18.46 34.76
N TRP A 350 -19.89 19.25 33.72
CA TRP A 350 -20.07 20.71 33.84
C TRP A 350 -21.38 21.07 34.57
N GLU A 351 -22.49 20.44 34.18
CA GLU A 351 -23.81 20.65 34.84
C GLU A 351 -23.77 20.32 36.35
N ASN A 352 -23.00 19.29 36.73
CA ASN A 352 -22.85 18.93 38.15
C ASN A 352 -21.98 19.91 38.94
N THR A 353 -20.95 20.52 38.30
CA THR A 353 -20.02 21.42 38.97
C THR A 353 -20.59 22.82 39.15
N HIS A 354 -21.40 23.30 38.19
CA HIS A 354 -21.82 24.71 38.12
C HIS A 354 -23.27 24.93 38.55
N LYS A 355 -23.88 24.07 39.41
CA LYS A 355 -25.27 24.21 39.95
C LYS A 355 -26.16 24.98 38.96
N ARG A 356 -26.67 24.31 37.99
CA ARG A 356 -27.54 24.69 36.87
C ARG A 356 -28.06 26.12 36.87
N ILE A 357 -27.36 27.05 36.21
CA ILE A 357 -27.94 28.35 35.82
C ILE A 357 -28.91 28.06 34.65
N LYS A 358 -30.20 28.29 34.85
CA LYS A 358 -31.23 28.06 33.82
C LYS A 358 -30.83 28.75 32.50
N GLY A 359 -30.65 27.96 31.42
CA GLY A 359 -30.41 28.46 30.07
C GLY A 359 -28.94 28.51 29.62
N SER A 360 -27.95 28.22 30.47
CA SER A 360 -26.55 28.18 30.05
C SER A 360 -26.22 26.81 29.42
N ARG A 361 -25.60 26.84 28.24
CA ARG A 361 -25.03 25.64 27.60
C ARG A 361 -23.54 25.57 27.91
N HIS A 362 -23.03 24.38 28.20
CA HIS A 362 -21.60 24.16 28.29
C HIS A 362 -20.92 24.52 26.95
N LYS A 363 -19.93 25.44 27.04
CA LYS A 363 -19.00 25.67 25.92
C LYS A 363 -17.77 24.87 26.21
N PRO A 364 -17.38 23.93 25.31
CA PRO A 364 -16.16 23.14 25.50
C PRO A 364 -14.93 24.03 25.67
N THR A 365 -14.06 23.67 26.57
CA THR A 365 -12.74 24.29 26.70
C THR A 365 -11.82 23.80 25.58
N PHE A 366 -10.77 24.55 25.28
CA PHE A 366 -9.73 24.10 24.30
C PHE A 366 -9.19 22.70 24.61
N MET A 367 -8.93 22.42 25.90
CA MET A 367 -8.47 21.11 26.34
C MET A 367 -9.48 19.98 26.11
N GLU A 368 -10.76 20.25 26.26
CA GLU A 368 -11.82 19.29 26.00
C GLU A 368 -11.96 19.00 24.50
N ASP A 369 -11.84 20.02 23.65
CA ASP A 369 -11.87 19.84 22.19
C ASP A 369 -10.61 19.11 21.70
N MET A 370 -9.43 19.41 22.24
CA MET A 370 -8.19 18.68 21.96
C MET A 370 -8.30 17.20 22.37
N ALA A 371 -8.79 16.93 23.58
CA ALA A 371 -8.99 15.55 24.04
C ALA A 371 -10.02 14.79 23.19
N ALA A 372 -11.08 15.49 22.73
CA ALA A 372 -12.05 14.90 21.78
C ALA A 372 -11.40 14.56 20.45
N SER A 373 -10.51 15.40 19.94
CA SER A 373 -9.77 15.18 18.69
C SER A 373 -8.79 14.00 18.80
N VAL A 374 -8.04 13.92 19.90
CA VAL A 374 -7.16 12.77 20.19
C VAL A 374 -7.98 11.48 20.26
N LEU A 375 -9.08 11.48 21.00
CA LEU A 375 -9.96 10.30 21.10
C LEU A 375 -10.53 9.89 19.75
N PHE A 376 -10.96 10.85 18.94
CA PHE A 376 -11.49 10.58 17.60
C PHE A 376 -10.42 9.97 16.70
N SER A 377 -9.21 10.56 16.64
CA SER A 377 -8.07 10.04 15.87
C SER A 377 -7.64 8.67 16.37
N PHE A 378 -7.60 8.43 17.67
CA PHE A 378 -7.28 7.13 18.26
C PHE A 378 -8.29 6.05 17.89
N CYS A 379 -9.60 6.38 17.92
CA CYS A 379 -10.63 5.43 17.48
C CYS A 379 -10.46 5.03 16.01
N ILE A 380 -10.13 5.98 15.13
CA ILE A 380 -9.84 5.69 13.73
C ILE A 380 -8.58 4.82 13.61
N GLN A 381 -7.50 5.18 14.31
CA GLN A 381 -6.24 4.46 14.30
C GLN A 381 -6.42 2.99 14.69
N ILE A 382 -7.09 2.73 15.81
CA ILE A 382 -7.35 1.35 16.28
C ILE A 382 -8.26 0.59 15.33
N SER A 383 -9.29 1.22 14.80
CA SER A 383 -10.27 0.54 13.93
C SER A 383 -9.73 0.27 12.52
N MET A 384 -8.91 1.18 11.98
CA MET A 384 -8.28 1.01 10.66
C MET A 384 -6.97 0.23 10.73
N GLY A 385 -6.35 0.12 11.91
CA GLY A 385 -4.99 -0.39 12.07
C GLY A 385 -4.75 -1.76 11.45
N ALA A 386 -5.64 -2.73 11.69
CA ALA A 386 -5.52 -4.07 11.13
C ALA A 386 -5.69 -4.08 9.59
N ILE A 387 -6.60 -3.24 9.05
CA ILE A 387 -6.82 -3.13 7.60
C ILE A 387 -5.60 -2.47 6.95
N SER A 388 -5.13 -1.34 7.51
CA SER A 388 -3.96 -0.62 7.01
C SER A 388 -2.70 -1.48 7.06
N ALA A 389 -2.46 -2.17 8.18
CA ALA A 389 -1.32 -3.05 8.34
C ALA A 389 -1.36 -4.26 7.38
N GLY A 390 -2.54 -4.68 6.92
CA GLY A 390 -2.70 -5.70 5.88
C GLY A 390 -2.18 -5.26 4.49
N TYR A 391 -2.13 -3.95 4.23
CA TYR A 391 -1.63 -3.39 2.96
C TYR A 391 -0.20 -2.86 3.06
N PHE A 392 0.18 -2.27 4.21
CA PHE A 392 1.45 -1.57 4.37
C PHE A 392 2.44 -2.30 5.28
N TYR A 393 2.01 -3.38 5.94
CA TYR A 393 2.79 -4.20 6.87
C TYR A 393 3.39 -3.41 8.04
N THR A 394 2.83 -2.23 8.30
CA THR A 394 3.23 -1.33 9.40
C THR A 394 2.01 -0.76 10.10
N PHE A 395 2.16 -0.44 11.38
CA PHE A 395 1.16 0.21 12.22
C PHE A 395 1.76 1.45 12.87
N PRO A 396 1.39 2.67 12.42
CA PRO A 396 1.92 3.92 12.96
C PRO A 396 1.24 4.26 14.29
N LEU A 397 1.75 3.68 15.39
CA LEU A 397 1.11 3.69 16.72
C LEU A 397 0.75 5.09 17.23
N LEU A 398 1.64 6.07 17.08
CA LEU A 398 1.50 7.42 17.61
C LEU A 398 0.90 8.42 16.60
N SER A 399 0.54 8.00 15.39
CA SER A 399 0.03 8.91 14.35
C SER A 399 -1.28 9.62 14.75
N CYS A 400 -2.05 9.05 15.70
CA CYS A 400 -3.22 9.74 16.25
C CYS A 400 -2.88 11.06 16.96
N LEU A 401 -1.70 11.17 17.57
CA LEU A 401 -1.22 12.41 18.18
C LEU A 401 -0.81 13.41 17.10
N LEU A 402 -0.03 12.94 16.11
CA LEU A 402 0.38 13.78 14.98
C LEU A 402 -0.82 14.31 14.20
N ASN A 403 -1.80 13.46 13.94
CA ASN A 403 -3.05 13.86 13.28
C ASN A 403 -3.82 14.93 14.05
N THR A 404 -3.78 14.90 15.38
CA THR A 404 -4.43 15.93 16.22
C THR A 404 -3.79 17.29 16.05
N VAL A 405 -2.48 17.33 15.76
CA VAL A 405 -1.74 18.57 15.52
C VAL A 405 -1.88 19.04 14.07
N VAL A 406 -1.84 18.13 13.10
CA VAL A 406 -1.77 18.45 11.66
C VAL A 406 -3.15 18.71 11.04
N LEU A 407 -4.16 17.86 11.33
CA LEU A 407 -5.48 17.92 10.68
C LEU A 407 -6.27 19.22 10.89
N PRO A 408 -6.19 19.92 12.03
CA PRO A 408 -6.91 21.18 12.20
C PRO A 408 -6.49 22.28 11.21
N PHE A 409 -5.26 22.26 10.71
CA PHE A 409 -4.75 23.26 9.76
C PHE A 409 -5.05 22.91 8.29
N LEU A 410 -5.44 21.66 8.00
CA LEU A 410 -5.72 21.21 6.64
C LEU A 410 -6.82 22.02 5.94
N PRO A 411 -7.98 22.36 6.58
CA PRO A 411 -8.97 23.22 5.94
C PRO A 411 -8.43 24.60 5.57
N PHE A 412 -7.59 25.17 6.44
CA PHE A 412 -6.97 26.45 6.18
C PHE A 412 -6.01 26.38 4.99
N LEU A 413 -5.13 25.38 4.94
CA LEU A 413 -4.20 25.16 3.82
C LEU A 413 -4.94 25.03 2.48
N ILE A 414 -5.98 24.21 2.42
CA ILE A 414 -6.75 23.98 1.19
C ILE A 414 -7.45 25.27 0.73
N ILE A 415 -8.10 25.97 1.65
CA ILE A 415 -8.88 27.17 1.32
C ILE A 415 -7.94 28.32 0.93
N THR A 416 -6.92 28.60 1.74
CA THR A 416 -5.96 29.67 1.48
C THR A 416 -5.10 29.37 0.26
N GLY A 417 -4.71 28.10 0.09
CA GLY A 417 -4.01 27.63 -1.10
C GLY A 417 -4.81 27.91 -2.38
N LEU A 418 -6.08 27.53 -2.43
CA LEU A 418 -6.90 27.79 -3.61
C LEU A 418 -7.11 29.29 -3.88
N ILE A 419 -7.39 30.07 -2.83
CA ILE A 419 -7.55 31.53 -2.94
C ILE A 419 -6.26 32.19 -3.41
N GLY A 420 -5.13 31.87 -2.76
CA GLY A 420 -3.81 32.39 -3.12
C GLY A 420 -3.38 31.97 -4.53
N GLY A 421 -3.69 30.71 -4.92
CA GLY A 421 -3.45 30.22 -6.27
C GLY A 421 -4.21 31.00 -7.33
N VAL A 422 -5.51 31.23 -7.11
CA VAL A 422 -6.35 32.05 -8.03
C VAL A 422 -5.85 33.50 -8.11
N ILE A 423 -5.49 34.10 -6.98
CA ILE A 423 -4.89 35.46 -6.96
C ILE A 423 -3.60 35.48 -7.75
N GLY A 424 -2.77 34.44 -7.63
CA GLY A 424 -1.48 34.32 -8.26
C GLY A 424 -1.53 34.20 -9.78
N LEU A 425 -2.65 33.76 -10.36
CA LEU A 425 -2.88 33.80 -11.81
C LEU A 425 -2.86 35.23 -12.36
N PHE A 426 -3.17 36.23 -11.51
CA PHE A 426 -3.23 37.64 -11.92
C PHE A 426 -2.10 38.47 -11.29
N CYS A 427 -1.70 38.14 -10.04
CA CYS A 427 -0.71 38.94 -9.29
C CYS A 427 0.12 38.05 -8.35
N LEU A 428 1.29 37.60 -8.80
CA LEU A 428 2.20 36.75 -8.04
C LEU A 428 2.68 37.37 -6.72
N PRO A 429 3.06 38.67 -6.65
CA PRO A 429 3.45 39.28 -5.38
C PRO A 429 2.36 39.23 -4.31
N LEU A 430 1.11 39.43 -4.69
CA LEU A 430 -0.03 39.34 -3.76
C LEU A 430 -0.25 37.88 -3.33
N ALA A 431 -0.09 36.93 -4.24
CA ALA A 431 -0.20 35.52 -3.91
C ALA A 431 0.86 35.09 -2.87
N LYS A 432 2.09 35.57 -2.96
CA LYS A 432 3.15 35.31 -1.96
C LYS A 432 2.73 35.74 -0.56
N ILE A 433 2.08 36.89 -0.43
CA ILE A 433 1.58 37.41 0.86
C ILE A 433 0.47 36.50 1.37
N VAL A 434 -0.50 36.15 0.52
CA VAL A 434 -1.64 35.31 0.88
C VAL A 434 -1.20 33.88 1.23
N LEU A 435 -0.21 33.33 0.55
CA LEU A 435 0.29 31.97 0.75
C LEU A 435 1.35 31.86 1.86
N PHE A 436 1.89 32.99 2.37
CA PHE A 436 2.88 32.97 3.45
C PHE A 436 2.44 32.16 4.70
N PRO A 437 1.20 32.26 5.19
CA PRO A 437 0.75 31.37 6.27
C PRO A 437 0.77 29.88 5.91
N CYS A 438 0.59 29.53 4.62
CA CYS A 438 0.70 28.15 4.17
C CYS A 438 2.14 27.65 4.30
N HIS A 439 3.15 28.48 3.97
CA HIS A 439 4.56 28.17 4.19
C HIS A 439 4.82 27.77 5.66
N LEU A 440 4.37 28.59 6.61
CA LEU A 440 4.58 28.32 8.05
C LEU A 440 3.95 26.98 8.48
N ILE A 441 2.76 26.67 7.96
CA ILE A 441 2.06 25.42 8.30
C ILE A 441 2.73 24.22 7.63
N LEU A 442 3.19 24.34 6.40
CA LEU A 442 3.89 23.27 5.68
C LEU A 442 5.24 22.96 6.33
N TYR A 443 6.01 23.97 6.66
CA TYR A 443 7.23 23.83 7.45
C TYR A 443 6.96 23.13 8.80
N TRP A 444 5.87 23.48 9.47
CA TRP A 444 5.42 22.81 10.69
C TRP A 444 5.06 21.35 10.46
N TYR A 445 4.43 21.01 9.32
CA TYR A 445 4.12 19.62 8.96
C TYR A 445 5.39 18.80 8.74
N GLU A 446 6.35 19.35 8.05
CA GLU A 446 7.63 18.73 7.77
C GLU A 446 8.43 18.48 9.06
N LEU A 447 8.58 19.51 9.89
CA LEU A 447 9.23 19.43 11.21
C LEU A 447 8.56 18.40 12.13
N SER A 448 7.23 18.41 12.18
CA SER A 448 6.46 17.47 13.01
C SER A 448 6.61 16.05 12.51
N SER A 449 6.65 15.82 11.20
CA SER A 449 6.85 14.51 10.58
C SER A 449 8.27 13.99 10.81
N ALA A 450 9.28 14.84 10.62
CA ALA A 450 10.68 14.49 10.88
C ALA A 450 10.92 14.18 12.38
N THR A 451 10.27 14.92 13.27
CA THR A 451 10.35 14.63 14.71
C THR A 451 9.66 13.30 15.04
N TYR A 452 8.50 13.04 14.44
CA TYR A 452 7.74 11.81 14.65
C TYR A 452 8.52 10.56 14.24
N THR A 453 9.18 10.58 13.08
CA THR A 453 9.92 9.42 12.56
C THR A 453 11.13 9.03 13.44
N ARG A 454 11.66 9.99 14.21
CA ARG A 454 12.75 9.75 15.18
C ARG A 454 12.29 9.13 16.50
N ILE A 455 10.98 9.12 16.78
CA ILE A 455 10.47 8.53 18.03
C ILE A 455 10.51 7.00 17.92
N PRO A 456 11.17 6.29 18.86
CA PRO A 456 11.15 4.84 18.89
C PRO A 456 9.71 4.30 18.93
N LEU A 457 9.45 3.22 18.21
CA LEU A 457 8.13 2.58 18.12
C LEU A 457 7.02 3.47 17.52
N SER A 458 7.35 4.61 16.91
CA SER A 458 6.37 5.42 16.19
C SER A 458 5.68 4.60 15.10
N ASN A 459 6.42 3.72 14.44
CA ASN A 459 5.95 2.87 13.36
C ASN A 459 6.35 1.40 13.62
N ILE A 460 5.37 0.57 13.94
CA ILE A 460 5.59 -0.84 14.28
C ILE A 460 5.47 -1.68 13.00
N VAL A 461 6.48 -2.49 12.69
CA VAL A 461 6.42 -3.47 11.61
C VAL A 461 5.57 -4.66 12.07
N THR A 462 4.42 -4.85 11.44
CA THR A 462 3.44 -5.87 11.84
C THR A 462 3.61 -7.18 11.09
N GLY A 463 4.35 -7.16 9.98
CA GLY A 463 4.38 -8.27 9.05
C GLY A 463 3.03 -8.54 8.39
N ARG A 464 2.97 -9.65 7.67
CA ARG A 464 1.73 -10.14 7.06
C ARG A 464 0.69 -10.45 8.14
N ILE A 465 -0.48 -9.83 8.04
CA ILE A 465 -1.59 -10.13 8.93
C ILE A 465 -2.34 -11.36 8.42
N SER A 466 -2.45 -12.38 9.27
CA SER A 466 -3.25 -13.57 8.95
C SER A 466 -4.75 -13.24 8.99
N VAL A 467 -5.54 -13.94 8.17
CA VAL A 467 -7.00 -13.75 8.14
C VAL A 467 -7.67 -13.91 9.52
N PRO A 468 -7.34 -14.93 10.34
CA PRO A 468 -7.89 -15.03 11.69
C PRO A 468 -7.57 -13.81 12.57
N LYS A 469 -6.33 -13.28 12.49
CA LYS A 469 -5.90 -12.09 13.23
C LYS A 469 -6.70 -10.86 12.83
N LEU A 470 -6.92 -10.66 11.53
CA LEU A 470 -7.77 -9.58 11.01
C LEU A 470 -9.21 -9.71 11.54
N ILE A 471 -9.81 -10.91 11.48
CA ILE A 471 -11.16 -11.16 11.96
C ILE A 471 -11.27 -10.87 13.47
N ILE A 472 -10.31 -11.30 14.27
CA ILE A 472 -10.29 -11.04 15.72
C ILE A 472 -10.25 -9.51 15.97
N CYS A 473 -9.40 -8.78 15.28
CA CYS A 473 -9.34 -7.31 15.40
C CYS A 473 -10.69 -6.65 15.06
N LEU A 474 -11.34 -7.07 13.97
CA LEU A 474 -12.64 -6.54 13.57
C LEU A 474 -13.76 -6.88 14.57
N ILE A 475 -13.76 -8.09 15.15
CA ILE A 475 -14.68 -8.48 16.22
C ILE A 475 -14.45 -7.59 17.45
N ILE A 476 -13.22 -7.36 17.85
CA ILE A 476 -12.88 -6.47 18.98
C ILE A 476 -13.42 -5.06 18.73
N VAL A 477 -13.21 -4.50 17.53
CA VAL A 477 -13.76 -3.18 17.13
C VAL A 477 -15.28 -3.15 17.23
N LEU A 478 -15.95 -4.21 16.78
CA LEU A 478 -17.42 -4.33 16.88
C LEU A 478 -17.87 -4.34 18.34
N VAL A 479 -17.19 -5.10 19.21
CA VAL A 479 -17.50 -5.16 20.65
C VAL A 479 -17.31 -3.79 21.30
N ILE A 480 -16.22 -3.08 21.01
CA ILE A 480 -16.00 -1.71 21.50
C ILE A 480 -17.16 -0.79 21.05
N SER A 481 -17.57 -0.87 19.78
CA SER A 481 -18.70 -0.10 19.24
C SER A 481 -20.01 -0.36 19.98
N ILE A 482 -20.32 -1.62 20.27
CA ILE A 482 -21.52 -2.00 21.03
C ILE A 482 -21.47 -1.43 22.45
N ILE A 483 -20.32 -1.53 23.13
CA ILE A 483 -20.11 -0.96 24.47
C ILE A 483 -20.37 0.55 24.43
N LEU A 484 -19.77 1.29 23.51
CA LEU A 484 -19.90 2.74 23.40
C LEU A 484 -21.35 3.17 23.08
N ARG A 485 -22.02 2.46 22.17
CA ARG A 485 -23.44 2.74 21.86
C ARG A 485 -24.36 2.48 23.04
N SER A 486 -24.11 1.41 23.80
CA SER A 486 -24.87 1.11 25.03
C SER A 486 -24.69 2.23 26.08
N GLN A 487 -23.46 2.73 26.25
CA GLN A 487 -23.17 3.83 27.16
C GLN A 487 -23.85 5.13 26.71
N ASN A 488 -23.81 5.44 25.42
CA ASN A 488 -24.47 6.65 24.89
C ASN A 488 -25.98 6.64 25.16
N ARG A 489 -26.65 5.50 25.00
CA ARG A 489 -28.08 5.35 25.35
C ARG A 489 -28.32 5.56 26.86
N ARG A 490 -27.46 5.04 27.73
CA ARG A 490 -27.57 5.23 29.19
C ARG A 490 -27.38 6.69 29.58
N LEU A 491 -26.38 7.37 29.04
CA LEU A 491 -26.12 8.80 29.29
C LEU A 491 -27.30 9.66 28.82
N PHE A 492 -27.87 9.35 27.66
CA PHE A 492 -29.05 10.03 27.15
C PHE A 492 -30.28 9.85 28.08
N ASN A 493 -30.56 8.63 28.54
CA ASN A 493 -31.65 8.34 29.46
C ASN A 493 -31.48 9.02 30.83
N ILE A 494 -30.25 9.11 31.35
CA ILE A 494 -29.93 9.81 32.59
C ILE A 494 -30.26 11.31 32.47
N ARG A 495 -29.97 11.94 31.32
CA ARG A 495 -30.25 13.35 31.05
C ARG A 495 -31.77 13.65 31.02
N PHE A 496 -32.60 12.69 30.62
CA PHE A 496 -34.06 12.84 30.55
C PHE A 496 -34.81 12.42 31.83
N THR A 497 -34.25 11.56 32.68
CA THR A 497 -34.85 11.06 33.90
C THR A 497 -34.28 11.80 35.12
N LYS A 498 -35.02 12.75 35.68
CA LYS A 498 -34.63 13.59 36.84
C LYS A 498 -34.24 12.81 38.13
N ARG A 499 -34.27 11.48 38.17
CA ARG A 499 -34.32 10.71 39.42
C ARG A 499 -32.99 10.10 39.91
N THR A 500 -31.83 10.36 39.25
CA THR A 500 -30.57 9.65 39.60
C THR A 500 -29.34 10.57 39.79
N TRP A 501 -29.57 11.82 40.16
CA TRP A 501 -28.49 12.81 40.32
C TRP A 501 -27.48 12.53 41.45
N THR A 502 -27.85 11.76 42.44
CA THR A 502 -27.04 11.52 43.66
C THR A 502 -25.96 10.45 43.48
N LYS A 503 -26.04 9.63 42.43
CA LYS A 503 -25.09 8.50 42.21
C LYS A 503 -23.98 8.80 41.23
N LEU A 504 -23.90 10.00 40.63
CA LEU A 504 -22.95 10.37 39.59
C LEU A 504 -21.60 10.91 40.11
N LYS A 505 -21.35 10.85 41.42
CA LYS A 505 -20.12 11.45 42.03
C LYS A 505 -18.79 10.78 41.63
N LEU A 506 -18.77 9.71 40.84
CA LEU A 506 -17.56 8.89 40.61
C LEU A 506 -17.46 8.26 39.22
N PHE A 507 -17.82 8.97 38.13
CA PHE A 507 -17.71 8.34 36.80
C PHE A 507 -16.61 8.94 35.94
N PRO A 508 -15.65 8.10 35.47
CA PRO A 508 -14.67 8.49 34.47
C PRO A 508 -15.28 8.51 33.05
N VAL A 509 -14.50 9.04 32.13
CA VAL A 509 -14.69 9.51 30.77
C VAL A 509 -15.81 8.91 29.89
N PHE A 510 -16.36 7.72 30.18
CA PHE A 510 -17.37 7.04 29.32
C PHE A 510 -18.63 6.59 30.09
N GLY A 511 -19.00 7.23 31.17
CA GLY A 511 -20.26 6.93 31.87
C GLY A 511 -20.24 5.71 32.80
N SER A 512 -19.30 4.81 32.68
CA SER A 512 -19.05 3.71 33.61
C SER A 512 -17.56 3.35 33.57
N ARG A 513 -16.92 3.34 34.73
CA ARG A 513 -15.49 2.94 34.87
C ARG A 513 -15.21 1.58 34.22
N LYS A 514 -16.12 0.63 34.37
CA LYS A 514 -15.98 -0.71 33.75
C LYS A 514 -15.98 -0.66 32.21
N ALA A 515 -16.90 0.10 31.59
CA ALA A 515 -16.97 0.22 30.13
C ALA A 515 -15.74 0.90 29.55
N THR A 516 -15.22 1.94 30.21
CA THR A 516 -13.98 2.62 29.80
C THR A 516 -12.79 1.68 29.87
N LEU A 517 -12.66 0.97 31.00
CA LEU A 517 -11.59 -0.01 31.20
C LEU A 517 -11.69 -1.16 30.16
N SER A 518 -12.89 -1.64 29.89
CA SER A 518 -13.08 -2.68 28.86
C SER A 518 -12.71 -2.18 27.47
N ALA A 519 -13.12 -0.98 27.07
CA ALA A 519 -12.75 -0.41 25.78
C ALA A 519 -11.23 -0.18 25.67
N ALA A 520 -10.59 0.32 26.73
CA ALA A 520 -9.14 0.48 26.80
C ALA A 520 -8.40 -0.87 26.71
N ALA A 521 -8.81 -1.87 27.51
CA ALA A 521 -8.21 -3.20 27.46
C ALA A 521 -8.34 -3.85 26.06
N LEU A 522 -9.51 -3.72 25.41
CA LEU A 522 -9.73 -4.24 24.06
C LEU A 522 -8.88 -3.48 23.02
N SER A 523 -8.70 -2.17 23.18
CA SER A 523 -7.83 -1.39 22.32
C SER A 523 -6.35 -1.79 22.50
N CYS A 524 -5.90 -2.02 23.74
CA CYS A 524 -4.58 -2.59 24.02
C CYS A 524 -4.41 -3.98 23.40
N ALA A 525 -5.44 -4.82 23.43
CA ALA A 525 -5.39 -6.13 22.79
C ALA A 525 -5.18 -6.03 21.27
N ILE A 526 -5.81 -5.06 20.58
CA ILE A 526 -5.57 -4.81 19.16
C ILE A 526 -4.11 -4.38 18.94
N ILE A 527 -3.60 -3.44 19.76
CA ILE A 527 -2.22 -2.97 19.65
C ILE A 527 -1.25 -4.14 19.83
N ILE A 528 -1.44 -4.96 20.87
CA ILE A 528 -0.61 -6.14 21.13
C ILE A 528 -0.68 -7.13 19.96
N LEU A 529 -1.88 -7.42 19.45
CA LEU A 529 -2.05 -8.31 18.32
C LEU A 529 -1.32 -7.79 17.06
N LEU A 530 -1.34 -6.48 16.82
CA LEU A 530 -0.64 -5.88 15.69
C LEU A 530 0.87 -5.80 15.91
N SER A 531 1.32 -5.62 17.15
CA SER A 531 2.74 -5.46 17.48
C SER A 531 3.53 -6.77 17.48
N VAL A 532 2.87 -7.92 17.45
CA VAL A 532 3.53 -9.23 17.41
C VAL A 532 3.43 -9.78 16.00
N PRO A 533 4.44 -9.59 15.14
CA PRO A 533 4.45 -10.21 13.82
C PRO A 533 4.50 -11.74 13.95
N HIS A 534 3.95 -12.42 12.97
CA HIS A 534 4.08 -13.88 12.88
C HIS A 534 5.26 -14.20 11.98
N HIS A 535 6.31 -14.74 12.58
CA HIS A 535 7.50 -15.20 11.87
C HIS A 535 7.39 -16.70 11.61
N GLU A 536 7.40 -17.06 10.33
CA GLU A 536 7.65 -18.44 9.89
C GLU A 536 9.11 -18.50 9.46
N GLY A 537 9.87 -19.47 10.00
CA GLY A 537 11.20 -19.75 9.48
C GLY A 537 11.10 -20.01 7.98
N SER A 538 11.80 -19.23 7.16
CA SER A 538 11.72 -19.33 5.69
C SER A 538 13.02 -18.87 5.05
N LEU A 539 13.33 -19.46 3.93
CA LEU A 539 14.40 -19.04 3.03
C LEU A 539 13.76 -18.73 1.68
N ALA A 540 13.99 -17.55 1.15
CA ALA A 540 13.36 -17.15 -0.09
C ALA A 540 14.31 -16.37 -1.00
N MET A 541 14.44 -16.85 -2.22
CA MET A 541 15.11 -16.14 -3.29
C MET A 541 14.13 -15.14 -3.88
N LEU A 542 14.48 -13.87 -3.81
CA LEU A 542 13.69 -12.77 -4.35
C LEU A 542 13.84 -12.71 -5.87
N ASP A 543 12.83 -12.19 -6.52
CA ASP A 543 12.93 -11.74 -7.88
C ASP A 543 13.35 -10.27 -7.86
N VAL A 544 14.62 -10.06 -8.07
CA VAL A 544 15.26 -8.74 -8.08
C VAL A 544 15.51 -8.21 -9.50
N GLY A 545 15.02 -8.92 -10.52
CA GLY A 545 15.43 -8.70 -11.91
C GLY A 545 16.80 -9.33 -12.15
N GLN A 546 17.70 -8.65 -12.86
CA GLN A 546 19.07 -9.11 -13.07
C GLN A 546 19.92 -8.72 -11.86
N GLY A 547 20.26 -9.71 -11.03
CA GLY A 547 20.99 -9.58 -9.78
C GLY A 547 20.63 -10.68 -8.80
N ASP A 548 21.09 -10.61 -7.57
CA ASP A 548 20.85 -11.60 -6.53
C ASP A 548 20.20 -11.00 -5.28
N GLY A 549 19.37 -11.77 -4.62
CA GLY A 549 18.80 -11.43 -3.33
C GLY A 549 18.12 -12.60 -2.67
N LEU A 550 18.64 -13.03 -1.51
CA LEU A 550 18.05 -14.09 -0.71
C LEU A 550 17.75 -13.60 0.71
N ILE A 551 16.56 -13.89 1.21
CA ILE A 551 16.16 -13.57 2.59
C ILE A 551 16.00 -14.85 3.39
N LEU A 552 16.75 -14.96 4.48
CA LEU A 552 16.55 -15.95 5.52
C LEU A 552 15.83 -15.31 6.71
N THR A 553 14.66 -15.81 7.06
CA THR A 553 13.89 -15.38 8.24
C THR A 553 13.83 -16.52 9.24
N THR A 554 14.15 -16.26 10.49
CA THR A 554 14.07 -17.24 11.55
C THR A 554 12.70 -17.20 12.25
N ALA A 555 12.35 -18.26 12.95
CA ALA A 555 11.09 -18.32 13.70
C ALA A 555 11.05 -17.38 14.92
N ASP A 556 12.21 -16.93 15.39
CA ASP A 556 12.34 -15.94 16.48
C ASP A 556 12.40 -14.48 15.96
N GLY A 557 12.24 -14.28 14.64
CA GLY A 557 12.08 -12.95 14.04
C GLY A 557 13.39 -12.27 13.64
N ARG A 558 14.52 -12.98 13.58
CA ARG A 558 15.76 -12.45 13.01
C ARG A 558 15.77 -12.61 11.51
N GLY A 559 16.27 -11.61 10.79
CA GLY A 559 16.43 -11.59 9.35
C GLY A 559 17.90 -11.58 8.95
N PHE A 560 18.23 -12.37 7.92
CA PHE A 560 19.54 -12.35 7.26
C PHE A 560 19.34 -12.19 5.77
N MET A 561 20.24 -11.42 5.15
CA MET A 561 20.22 -11.18 3.70
C MET A 561 21.50 -11.75 3.09
N PHE A 562 21.37 -12.31 1.90
CA PHE A 562 22.50 -12.65 1.02
C PHE A 562 22.30 -11.84 -0.26
N ASP A 563 23.26 -10.98 -0.55
CA ASP A 563 23.17 -9.97 -1.61
C ASP A 563 21.86 -9.16 -1.55
N GLY A 564 21.52 -8.45 -2.56
CA GLY A 564 20.31 -7.64 -2.62
C GLY A 564 20.44 -6.50 -3.62
N GLY A 565 21.01 -6.79 -4.77
CA GLY A 565 21.22 -5.80 -5.82
C GLY A 565 20.47 -6.13 -7.12
N SER A 566 20.49 -5.19 -8.05
CA SER A 566 19.95 -5.35 -9.40
C SER A 566 20.61 -4.38 -10.38
N SER A 567 20.92 -4.86 -11.58
CA SER A 567 21.35 -4.02 -12.70
C SER A 567 20.19 -3.59 -13.63
N THR A 568 18.98 -4.12 -13.42
CA THR A 568 17.81 -3.80 -14.25
C THR A 568 16.72 -3.04 -13.51
N GLU A 569 16.60 -3.23 -12.19
CA GLU A 569 15.58 -2.58 -11.37
C GLU A 569 16.16 -1.35 -10.66
N HIS A 570 15.49 -0.21 -10.84
CA HIS A 570 15.86 1.02 -10.12
C HIS A 570 15.25 1.06 -8.73
N SER A 571 16.00 1.60 -7.76
CA SER A 571 15.54 1.73 -6.36
C SER A 571 15.08 0.39 -5.77
N ILE A 572 15.91 -0.63 -5.91
CA ILE A 572 15.61 -2.00 -5.46
C ILE A 572 15.40 -2.08 -3.94
N GLY A 573 16.19 -1.34 -3.17
CA GLY A 573 16.05 -1.26 -1.72
C GLY A 573 14.65 -0.80 -1.32
N LYS A 574 14.15 0.26 -1.95
CA LYS A 574 12.83 0.85 -1.70
C LYS A 574 11.69 -0.01 -2.24
N ASN A 575 11.80 -0.52 -3.48
CA ASN A 575 10.68 -1.10 -4.21
C ASN A 575 10.51 -2.61 -3.96
N ILE A 576 11.61 -3.32 -3.65
CA ILE A 576 11.63 -4.78 -3.50
C ILE A 576 12.05 -5.21 -2.09
N LEU A 577 13.23 -4.77 -1.62
CA LEU A 577 13.78 -5.30 -0.36
C LEU A 577 12.98 -4.83 0.86
N LEU A 578 12.76 -3.53 1.03
CA LEU A 578 12.04 -2.97 2.17
C LEU A 578 10.60 -3.50 2.30
N PRO A 579 9.79 -3.57 1.21
CA PRO A 579 8.47 -4.20 1.28
C PRO A 579 8.54 -5.69 1.61
N SER A 580 9.53 -6.42 1.08
CA SER A 580 9.74 -7.85 1.35
C SER A 580 10.15 -8.13 2.80
N LEU A 581 10.98 -7.27 3.38
CA LEU A 581 11.37 -7.30 4.80
C LEU A 581 10.17 -7.00 5.70
N LYS A 582 9.45 -5.89 5.43
CA LYS A 582 8.23 -5.51 6.17
C LYS A 582 7.15 -6.59 6.09
N TYR A 583 6.94 -7.22 4.95
CA TYR A 583 5.99 -8.32 4.78
C TYR A 583 6.31 -9.50 5.72
N ARG A 584 7.60 -9.79 5.95
CA ARG A 584 8.06 -10.84 6.85
C ARG A 584 8.08 -10.41 8.32
N GLY A 585 7.73 -9.17 8.62
CA GLY A 585 7.74 -8.64 9.99
C GLY A 585 9.13 -8.28 10.50
N LEU A 586 10.08 -8.11 9.61
CA LEU A 586 11.44 -7.71 9.95
C LEU A 586 11.52 -6.18 10.06
N SER A 587 11.94 -5.70 11.22
CA SER A 587 12.22 -4.29 11.48
C SER A 587 13.72 -3.98 11.42
N SER A 588 14.56 -5.00 11.32
CA SER A 588 16.01 -4.91 11.21
C SER A 588 16.56 -6.16 10.55
N VAL A 589 17.76 -6.07 10.00
CA VAL A 589 18.56 -7.20 9.51
C VAL A 589 19.70 -7.44 10.48
N GLU A 590 19.82 -8.68 10.98
CA GLU A 590 20.85 -9.10 11.91
C GLU A 590 22.21 -9.24 11.23
N GLY A 591 22.21 -9.78 10.00
CA GLY A 591 23.41 -9.95 9.20
C GLY A 591 23.13 -9.88 7.72
N TRP A 592 23.96 -9.17 7.00
CA TRP A 592 23.94 -9.06 5.57
C TRP A 592 25.22 -9.62 4.98
N PHE A 593 25.12 -10.63 4.13
CA PHE A 593 26.23 -11.28 3.47
C PHE A 593 26.30 -10.72 2.05
N LEU A 594 27.39 -10.05 1.71
CA LEU A 594 27.66 -9.63 0.33
C LEU A 594 28.71 -10.57 -0.24
N THR A 595 28.35 -11.23 -1.36
CA THR A 595 29.25 -12.18 -2.03
C THR A 595 30.44 -11.45 -2.65
N HIS A 596 30.17 -10.33 -3.33
CA HIS A 596 31.13 -9.39 -3.89
C HIS A 596 30.49 -8.00 -4.04
N LEU A 597 31.19 -7.02 -4.61
CA LEU A 597 30.74 -5.62 -4.59
C LEU A 597 30.23 -5.11 -5.95
N ASP A 598 29.73 -5.94 -6.83
CA ASP A 598 29.09 -5.45 -8.05
C ASP A 598 27.67 -4.93 -7.80
N ASP A 599 27.22 -4.00 -8.62
CA ASP A 599 25.98 -3.23 -8.37
C ASP A 599 24.73 -4.12 -8.32
N ASP A 600 24.74 -5.23 -9.06
CA ASP A 600 23.67 -6.23 -9.04
C ASP A 600 23.68 -7.14 -7.79
N HIS A 601 24.59 -6.92 -6.85
CA HIS A 601 24.66 -7.54 -5.54
C HIS A 601 24.51 -6.52 -4.39
N ILE A 602 25.02 -5.28 -4.55
CA ILE A 602 25.10 -4.30 -3.44
C ILE A 602 24.08 -3.16 -3.49
N SER A 603 23.46 -2.86 -4.64
CA SER A 603 22.67 -1.63 -4.80
C SER A 603 21.53 -1.49 -3.78
N GLY A 604 20.86 -2.57 -3.42
CA GLY A 604 19.81 -2.53 -2.41
C GLY A 604 20.32 -2.42 -0.97
N PHE A 605 21.52 -2.94 -0.68
CA PHE A 605 22.17 -2.73 0.61
C PHE A 605 22.48 -1.24 0.81
N THR A 606 23.13 -0.61 -0.17
CA THR A 606 23.48 0.81 -0.10
C THR A 606 22.24 1.68 0.05
N GLU A 607 21.21 1.46 -0.75
CA GLU A 607 19.95 2.20 -0.64
C GLU A 607 19.27 2.06 0.74
N LEU A 608 19.30 0.89 1.36
CA LEU A 608 18.67 0.69 2.66
C LEU A 608 19.49 1.29 3.80
N VAL A 609 20.84 1.27 3.70
CA VAL A 609 21.71 1.94 4.67
C VAL A 609 21.51 3.45 4.61
N GLU A 610 21.52 4.05 3.42
CA GLU A 610 21.25 5.48 3.21
C GLU A 610 19.88 5.92 3.75
N LYS A 611 18.92 4.99 3.84
CA LYS A 611 17.59 5.20 4.43
C LYS A 611 17.51 4.89 5.93
N ASP A 612 18.64 4.75 6.60
CA ASP A 612 18.71 4.40 8.03
C ASP A 612 17.95 3.12 8.40
N TYR A 613 17.82 2.15 7.45
CA TYR A 613 17.23 0.87 7.81
C TYR A 613 18.19 0.10 8.71
N PRO A 614 17.75 -0.42 9.89
CA PRO A 614 18.65 -0.99 10.86
C PRO A 614 19.30 -2.29 10.37
N ILE A 615 20.60 -2.27 10.11
CA ILE A 615 21.44 -3.41 9.76
C ILE A 615 22.53 -3.50 10.82
N ARG A 616 22.72 -4.66 11.47
CA ARG A 616 23.70 -4.79 12.55
C ARG A 616 25.08 -5.16 12.07
N ASN A 617 25.16 -6.18 11.23
CA ASN A 617 26.41 -6.75 10.76
C ASN A 617 26.42 -6.85 9.24
N LEU A 618 27.54 -6.48 8.64
CA LEU A 618 27.88 -6.79 7.26
C LEU A 618 28.94 -7.89 7.26
N TYR A 619 28.77 -8.92 6.46
CA TYR A 619 29.70 -10.00 6.26
C TYR A 619 30.25 -9.97 4.84
N LEU A 620 31.57 -9.92 4.71
CA LEU A 620 32.30 -9.85 3.45
C LEU A 620 33.30 -10.98 3.32
N SER A 621 33.69 -11.34 2.11
CA SER A 621 34.81 -12.22 1.83
C SER A 621 36.11 -11.66 2.41
N SER A 622 36.96 -12.49 3.03
CA SER A 622 38.30 -12.08 3.48
C SER A 622 39.22 -11.68 2.33
N ARG A 623 38.90 -12.09 1.11
CA ARG A 623 39.64 -11.81 -0.14
C ARG A 623 38.97 -10.75 -1.02
N ILE A 624 38.05 -9.98 -0.46
CA ILE A 624 37.36 -8.94 -1.22
C ILE A 624 38.36 -7.88 -1.72
N PRO A 625 38.34 -7.44 -2.99
CA PRO A 625 39.24 -6.39 -3.46
C PRO A 625 39.02 -5.06 -2.76
N HIS A 626 40.11 -4.41 -2.33
CA HIS A 626 40.05 -3.11 -1.66
C HIS A 626 40.09 -1.96 -2.68
N ASP A 627 39.07 -1.88 -3.51
CA ASP A 627 38.87 -0.86 -4.54
C ASP A 627 38.04 0.34 -4.04
N GLU A 628 37.60 1.20 -4.96
CA GLU A 628 36.77 2.38 -4.65
C GLU A 628 35.40 1.99 -4.09
N LYS A 629 34.81 0.89 -4.59
CA LYS A 629 33.51 0.39 -4.08
C LYS A 629 33.64 -0.10 -2.65
N TYR A 630 34.71 -0.84 -2.34
CA TYR A 630 35.01 -1.27 -0.98
C TYR A 630 35.17 -0.06 -0.04
N ALA A 631 35.96 0.97 -0.46
CA ALA A 631 36.12 2.17 0.34
C ALA A 631 34.79 2.90 0.60
N MET A 632 33.91 2.95 -0.39
CA MET A 632 32.56 3.50 -0.26
C MET A 632 31.73 2.72 0.75
N ILE A 633 31.69 1.38 0.68
CA ILE A 633 30.95 0.53 1.61
C ILE A 633 31.46 0.65 3.05
N VAL A 634 32.78 0.65 3.22
CA VAL A 634 33.40 0.83 4.56
C VAL A 634 33.03 2.17 5.16
N LYS A 635 33.07 3.25 4.37
CA LYS A 635 32.67 4.58 4.80
C LYS A 635 31.18 4.58 5.20
N LEU A 636 30.32 4.07 4.35
CA LEU A 636 28.87 4.00 4.57
C LEU A 636 28.54 3.23 5.85
N CYS A 637 29.17 2.06 6.07
CA CYS A 637 28.99 1.27 7.28
C CYS A 637 29.46 2.01 8.55
N SER A 638 30.59 2.73 8.44
CA SER A 638 31.13 3.52 9.55
C SER A 638 30.18 4.65 9.96
N GLU A 639 29.59 5.35 8.99
CA GLU A 639 28.65 6.46 9.21
C GLU A 639 27.36 6.00 9.87
N HIS A 640 26.91 4.77 9.57
CA HIS A 640 25.66 4.19 10.12
C HIS A 640 25.88 3.17 11.25
N GLY A 641 27.12 2.99 11.72
CA GLY A 641 27.43 2.11 12.86
C GLY A 641 27.25 0.62 12.58
N ILE A 642 27.41 0.18 11.32
CA ILE A 642 27.31 -1.22 10.89
C ILE A 642 28.67 -1.90 11.11
N GLN A 643 28.69 -3.04 11.82
CA GLN A 643 29.90 -3.79 12.04
C GLN A 643 30.25 -4.64 10.82
N ILE A 644 31.46 -4.47 10.27
CA ILE A 644 31.97 -5.28 9.17
C ILE A 644 32.73 -6.47 9.74
N ASN A 645 32.41 -7.67 9.25
CA ASN A 645 33.04 -8.94 9.61
C ASN A 645 33.54 -9.61 8.33
N TYR A 646 34.78 -10.07 8.34
CA TYR A 646 35.39 -10.76 7.21
C TYR A 646 35.34 -12.25 7.48
N LEU A 647 34.87 -13.01 6.46
CA LEU A 647 34.72 -14.46 6.53
C LEU A 647 35.76 -15.15 5.67
N ASP A 648 36.28 -16.24 6.18
CA ASP A 648 37.23 -17.14 5.51
C ASP A 648 36.68 -18.57 5.51
N GLY A 649 37.18 -19.42 4.63
CA GLY A 649 36.76 -20.82 4.55
C GLY A 649 36.88 -21.49 5.94
N ASN A 650 35.82 -22.17 6.36
CA ASN A 650 35.59 -22.80 7.67
C ASN A 650 34.99 -21.89 8.76
N ASP A 651 34.81 -20.59 8.53
CA ASP A 651 34.04 -19.79 9.45
C ASP A 651 32.56 -20.21 9.44
N SER A 652 31.92 -20.13 10.59
CA SER A 652 30.51 -20.50 10.71
C SER A 652 29.75 -19.62 11.66
N LEU A 653 28.51 -19.30 11.28
CA LEU A 653 27.53 -18.64 12.14
C LEU A 653 26.42 -19.64 12.46
N THR A 654 26.31 -20.02 13.74
CA THR A 654 25.31 -21.00 14.18
C THR A 654 24.20 -20.32 14.96
N CYS A 655 22.97 -20.60 14.58
CA CYS A 655 21.75 -20.20 15.24
C CYS A 655 20.87 -21.42 15.53
N PRO A 656 19.89 -21.37 16.44
CA PRO A 656 19.11 -22.54 16.86
C PRO A 656 18.44 -23.33 15.73
N LEU A 657 18.11 -22.71 14.63
CA LEU A 657 17.38 -23.31 13.52
C LEU A 657 18.17 -23.38 12.21
N PHE A 658 19.33 -22.77 12.17
CA PHE A 658 20.16 -22.77 10.96
C PHE A 658 21.64 -22.57 11.28
N THR A 659 22.46 -22.98 10.31
CA THR A 659 23.90 -22.72 10.32
C THR A 659 24.30 -22.19 8.96
N ILE A 660 25.14 -21.15 8.94
CA ILE A 660 25.77 -20.61 7.75
C ILE A 660 27.26 -20.95 7.87
N GLU A 661 27.77 -21.74 6.94
CA GLU A 661 29.19 -22.12 6.90
C GLU A 661 29.82 -21.50 5.66
N THR A 662 30.96 -20.85 5.81
CA THR A 662 31.73 -20.35 4.68
C THR A 662 32.53 -21.51 4.06
N LEU A 663 32.41 -21.69 2.76
CA LEU A 663 33.16 -22.67 2.00
C LEU A 663 34.36 -22.03 1.27
N PHE A 664 34.14 -20.80 0.75
CA PHE A 664 35.11 -20.12 -0.11
C PHE A 664 34.93 -18.59 0.00
N PRO A 665 36.00 -17.78 -0.18
CA PRO A 665 37.39 -18.17 -0.33
C PRO A 665 38.00 -18.67 1.00
N ASP A 666 39.15 -19.28 0.90
CA ASP A 666 39.90 -19.73 2.05
C ASP A 666 41.39 -19.31 1.96
N GLN A 667 42.17 -19.58 3.00
CA GLN A 667 43.58 -19.13 3.09
C GLN A 667 44.49 -19.67 1.99
N THR A 668 44.08 -20.75 1.33
CA THR A 668 44.88 -21.41 0.28
C THR A 668 44.36 -21.14 -1.13
N SER A 669 43.24 -20.45 -1.25
CA SER A 669 42.69 -20.05 -2.55
C SER A 669 43.51 -18.88 -3.12
N ASP A 670 43.87 -18.97 -4.40
CA ASP A 670 44.67 -17.99 -5.12
C ASP A 670 43.98 -17.64 -6.46
N PHE A 671 42.93 -16.85 -6.36
CA PHE A 671 42.15 -16.35 -7.50
C PHE A 671 42.13 -14.83 -7.50
N GLU A 672 42.23 -14.24 -8.68
CA GLU A 672 42.20 -12.80 -8.87
C GLU A 672 40.82 -12.36 -9.43
N GLY A 673 40.34 -11.22 -9.00
CA GLY A 673 39.07 -10.63 -9.48
C GLY A 673 37.97 -10.63 -8.43
N PRO A 674 36.94 -9.75 -8.61
CA PRO A 674 35.84 -9.64 -7.67
C PRO A 674 34.91 -10.87 -7.69
N ASN A 675 34.53 -11.36 -8.87
CA ASN A 675 33.66 -12.51 -9.03
C ASN A 675 34.36 -13.80 -8.57
N GLU A 676 35.64 -13.96 -8.91
CA GLU A 676 36.47 -15.13 -8.58
C GLU A 676 36.71 -15.26 -7.07
N ASN A 677 36.54 -14.21 -6.30
CA ASN A 677 36.61 -14.17 -4.83
C ASN A 677 35.26 -13.97 -4.15
N SER A 678 34.17 -14.27 -4.86
CA SER A 678 32.83 -14.24 -4.27
C SER A 678 32.71 -15.16 -3.06
N LEU A 679 32.03 -14.67 -2.03
CA LEU A 679 31.77 -15.45 -0.82
C LEU A 679 30.80 -16.60 -1.12
N VAL A 680 31.25 -17.83 -0.96
CA VAL A 680 30.43 -19.03 -1.11
C VAL A 680 30.07 -19.58 0.26
N THR A 681 28.77 -19.70 0.52
CA THR A 681 28.26 -20.19 1.80
C THR A 681 27.35 -21.40 1.64
N LEU A 682 27.37 -22.25 2.65
CA LEU A 682 26.44 -23.35 2.83
C LEU A 682 25.48 -23.03 3.97
N VAL A 683 24.26 -22.71 3.65
CA VAL A 683 23.19 -22.46 4.61
C VAL A 683 22.45 -23.76 4.89
N THR A 684 22.45 -24.22 6.11
CA THR A 684 21.73 -25.44 6.56
C THR A 684 20.57 -25.02 7.45
N MET A 685 19.34 -25.30 7.03
CA MET A 685 18.13 -25.08 7.82
C MET A 685 17.60 -26.37 8.41
N ASN A 686 17.38 -26.38 9.72
CA ASN A 686 16.75 -27.48 10.43
C ASN A 686 15.26 -27.15 10.63
N TRP A 687 14.39 -27.92 10.02
CA TRP A 687 12.95 -27.70 10.13
C TRP A 687 12.36 -28.41 11.36
N LYS A 688 11.23 -27.92 11.83
CA LYS A 688 10.51 -28.49 12.99
C LYS A 688 10.05 -29.94 12.79
N ASP A 689 9.89 -30.39 11.54
CA ASP A 689 9.53 -31.75 11.19
C ASP A 689 10.74 -32.73 11.14
N GLY A 690 11.93 -32.26 11.51
CA GLY A 690 13.16 -33.02 11.51
C GLY A 690 13.88 -33.10 10.15
N SER A 691 13.30 -32.55 9.10
CA SER A 691 13.97 -32.46 7.80
C SER A 691 15.01 -31.33 7.79
N ARG A 692 16.01 -31.45 6.91
CA ARG A 692 17.03 -30.42 6.68
C ARG A 692 17.01 -29.99 5.22
N THR A 693 17.10 -28.68 5.03
CA THR A 693 17.35 -28.08 3.71
C THR A 693 18.69 -27.38 3.73
N ARG A 694 19.54 -27.72 2.78
CA ARG A 694 20.86 -27.14 2.58
C ARG A 694 20.87 -26.40 1.28
N ILE A 695 21.29 -25.15 1.28
CA ILE A 695 21.48 -24.34 0.08
C ILE A 695 22.92 -23.89 -0.02
N ILE A 696 23.51 -24.05 -1.20
CA ILE A 696 24.80 -23.48 -1.53
C ILE A 696 24.56 -22.16 -2.24
N GLU A 697 24.95 -21.07 -1.60
CA GLU A 697 25.01 -19.72 -2.17
C GLU A 697 26.37 -19.52 -2.78
N THR A 698 26.41 -19.26 -4.09
CA THR A 698 27.64 -19.28 -4.87
C THR A 698 28.15 -17.91 -5.29
N GLY A 699 27.34 -16.84 -5.14
CA GLY A 699 27.65 -15.59 -5.78
C GLY A 699 27.91 -15.77 -7.27
N ASP A 700 28.94 -15.12 -7.78
CA ASP A 700 29.26 -15.09 -9.21
C ASP A 700 30.58 -15.81 -9.58
N ILE A 701 30.87 -16.89 -8.82
CA ILE A 701 32.03 -17.75 -9.12
C ILE A 701 31.95 -18.38 -10.51
N GLY A 702 33.12 -18.64 -11.07
CA GLY A 702 33.28 -19.35 -12.33
C GLY A 702 33.61 -20.82 -12.17
N GLU A 703 33.85 -21.48 -13.29
CA GLU A 703 34.12 -22.93 -13.38
C GLU A 703 35.33 -23.39 -12.55
N ASP A 704 36.43 -22.60 -12.50
CA ASP A 704 37.64 -22.97 -11.76
C ASP A 704 37.40 -22.99 -10.25
N GLN A 705 36.64 -22.06 -9.73
CA GLN A 705 36.25 -22.00 -8.31
C GLN A 705 35.30 -23.13 -7.97
N GLU A 706 34.34 -23.46 -8.85
CA GLU A 706 33.43 -24.59 -8.69
C GLU A 706 34.21 -25.93 -8.55
N LYS A 707 35.20 -26.15 -9.40
CA LYS A 707 36.09 -27.33 -9.34
C LYS A 707 36.92 -27.35 -8.06
N TYR A 708 37.52 -26.23 -7.69
CA TYR A 708 38.27 -26.09 -6.44
C TYR A 708 37.42 -26.44 -5.22
N ILE A 709 36.23 -25.87 -5.11
CA ILE A 709 35.28 -26.11 -3.99
C ILE A 709 34.85 -27.58 -3.97
N LEU A 710 34.56 -28.17 -5.12
CA LEU A 710 34.15 -29.56 -5.22
C LEU A 710 35.28 -30.50 -4.75
N GLU A 711 36.54 -30.25 -5.17
CA GLU A 711 37.70 -31.06 -4.77
C GLU A 711 37.93 -30.97 -3.27
N LYS A 712 37.96 -29.76 -2.73
CA LYS A 712 38.35 -29.51 -1.33
C LYS A 712 37.26 -29.82 -0.31
N TYR A 713 36.03 -29.49 -0.63
CA TYR A 713 34.91 -29.52 0.33
C TYR A 713 33.86 -30.60 0.00
N SER A 714 34.14 -31.55 -0.90
CA SER A 714 33.19 -32.59 -1.31
C SER A 714 32.57 -33.35 -0.15
N ALA A 715 33.31 -33.66 0.91
CA ALA A 715 32.78 -34.32 2.11
C ALA A 715 31.74 -33.48 2.86
N ARG A 716 31.91 -32.16 2.87
CA ARG A 716 30.99 -31.20 3.58
C ARG A 716 29.74 -30.91 2.76
N ILE A 717 29.88 -30.77 1.44
CA ILE A 717 28.78 -30.39 0.56
C ILE A 717 27.97 -31.60 0.06
N ARG A 718 28.47 -32.82 0.22
CA ARG A 718 27.79 -34.04 -0.21
C ARG A 718 26.43 -34.18 0.49
N LYS A 719 25.43 -34.54 -0.25
CA LYS A 719 24.06 -34.75 0.23
C LYS A 719 23.99 -35.99 1.13
N SER A 720 23.33 -35.84 2.30
CA SER A 720 22.90 -36.96 3.15
C SER A 720 21.53 -37.48 2.71
N SER A 721 21.19 -38.72 3.08
CA SER A 721 19.90 -39.34 2.76
C SER A 721 18.67 -38.58 3.32
N HIS A 722 18.86 -37.75 4.32
CA HIS A 722 17.80 -36.98 4.99
C HIS A 722 17.80 -35.49 4.61
N ASP A 723 18.71 -35.06 3.74
CA ASP A 723 18.87 -33.68 3.34
C ASP A 723 18.23 -33.40 1.98
N THR A 724 17.64 -32.24 1.81
CA THR A 724 17.38 -31.64 0.51
C THR A 724 18.48 -30.66 0.20
N LEU A 725 19.24 -30.91 -0.87
CA LEU A 725 20.31 -30.03 -1.33
C LEU A 725 19.80 -29.15 -2.47
N ILE A 726 19.98 -27.85 -2.30
CA ILE A 726 19.61 -26.83 -3.28
C ILE A 726 20.88 -26.09 -3.68
N LEU A 727 21.02 -25.81 -4.96
CA LEU A 727 22.11 -25.01 -5.52
C LEU A 727 21.53 -23.70 -6.04
N LYS A 728 22.00 -22.55 -5.53
CA LYS A 728 21.85 -21.30 -6.24
C LYS A 728 22.85 -21.32 -7.40
N SER A 729 22.36 -21.15 -8.60
CA SER A 729 23.17 -21.16 -9.83
C SER A 729 24.16 -20.03 -9.81
N ALA A 730 25.44 -20.29 -9.97
CA ALA A 730 26.48 -19.27 -9.99
C ALA A 730 26.30 -18.30 -11.15
N HIS A 731 26.60 -17.03 -10.91
CA HIS A 731 26.64 -15.95 -11.88
C HIS A 731 25.36 -15.88 -12.74
N HIS A 732 24.19 -15.92 -12.08
CA HIS A 732 22.86 -15.83 -12.68
C HIS A 732 22.60 -16.88 -13.78
N GLY A 733 23.33 -18.00 -13.77
CA GLY A 733 23.29 -19.01 -14.83
C GLY A 733 24.12 -18.65 -16.06
N SER A 734 25.26 -17.98 -15.89
CA SER A 734 26.24 -17.69 -16.95
C SER A 734 26.71 -18.93 -17.67
N ASN A 735 27.05 -18.85 -18.95
CA ASN A 735 27.67 -19.93 -19.71
C ASN A 735 29.02 -20.38 -19.15
N TYR A 736 29.74 -19.53 -18.42
CA TYR A 736 31.06 -19.74 -17.83
C TYR A 736 31.04 -20.26 -16.40
N SER A 737 29.90 -20.66 -15.90
CA SER A 737 29.69 -21.23 -14.58
C SER A 737 28.73 -22.41 -14.65
N ASN A 738 28.50 -23.11 -13.55
CA ASN A 738 27.66 -24.31 -13.48
C ASN A 738 28.20 -25.44 -14.35
N CYS A 739 29.50 -25.77 -14.21
CA CYS A 739 30.17 -26.76 -15.01
C CYS A 739 29.59 -28.17 -14.74
N SER A 740 29.78 -29.08 -15.70
CA SER A 740 29.22 -30.44 -15.64
C SER A 740 29.74 -31.24 -14.44
N GLU A 741 31.00 -31.05 -14.08
CA GLU A 741 31.66 -31.67 -12.92
C GLU A 741 31.01 -31.22 -11.62
N TRP A 742 30.75 -29.91 -11.48
CA TRP A 742 30.07 -29.31 -10.33
C TRP A 742 28.65 -29.85 -10.15
N LEU A 743 27.86 -29.83 -11.22
CA LEU A 743 26.49 -30.31 -11.22
C LEU A 743 26.40 -31.83 -10.95
N SER A 744 27.28 -32.61 -11.56
CA SER A 744 27.28 -34.08 -11.39
C SER A 744 27.85 -34.50 -10.03
N GLY A 745 28.81 -33.75 -9.49
CA GLY A 745 29.42 -33.98 -8.17
C GLY A 745 28.48 -33.67 -7.02
N LEU A 746 27.72 -32.54 -7.10
CA LEU A 746 26.74 -32.13 -6.10
C LEU A 746 25.42 -32.89 -6.17
N ARG A 747 24.91 -33.13 -7.35
CA ARG A 747 23.56 -33.69 -7.61
C ARG A 747 22.48 -33.01 -6.77
N PRO A 748 22.27 -31.69 -6.89
CA PRO A 748 21.26 -31.00 -6.12
C PRO A 748 19.85 -31.47 -6.50
N ASP A 749 18.92 -31.43 -5.54
CA ASP A 749 17.51 -31.73 -5.78
C ASP A 749 16.81 -30.64 -6.60
N LEU A 750 17.34 -29.41 -6.50
CA LEU A 750 16.82 -28.23 -7.18
C LEU A 750 17.94 -27.23 -7.42
N VAL A 751 17.95 -26.64 -8.59
CA VAL A 751 18.80 -25.48 -8.92
C VAL A 751 17.93 -24.22 -9.00
N LEU A 752 18.33 -23.16 -8.33
CA LEU A 752 17.67 -21.86 -8.35
C LEU A 752 18.46 -20.88 -9.20
N ILE A 753 17.82 -20.24 -10.15
CA ILE A 753 18.43 -19.26 -11.03
C ILE A 753 17.79 -17.90 -10.78
N SER A 754 18.58 -16.91 -10.34
CA SER A 754 18.18 -15.53 -10.23
C SER A 754 18.60 -14.79 -11.49
N ALA A 755 17.64 -14.35 -12.30
CA ALA A 755 17.92 -13.62 -13.54
C ALA A 755 16.74 -12.71 -13.92
N GLY A 756 17.00 -11.64 -14.65
CA GLY A 756 16.01 -10.67 -15.12
C GLY A 756 15.55 -10.94 -16.55
N ALA A 757 14.27 -10.71 -16.82
CA ALA A 757 13.73 -10.79 -18.17
C ALA A 757 14.36 -9.75 -19.08
N GLY A 758 14.82 -10.16 -20.27
CA GLY A 758 15.41 -9.26 -21.25
C GLY A 758 16.74 -8.63 -20.81
N ASN A 759 17.47 -9.27 -19.88
CA ASN A 759 18.76 -8.77 -19.43
C ASN A 759 19.79 -8.75 -20.58
N ARG A 760 20.70 -7.79 -20.55
CA ARG A 760 21.70 -7.57 -21.62
C ARG A 760 22.76 -8.68 -21.71
N TYR A 761 22.88 -9.51 -20.67
CA TYR A 761 23.90 -10.57 -20.60
C TYR A 761 23.43 -11.90 -21.21
N GLY A 762 22.12 -12.02 -21.49
CA GLY A 762 21.52 -13.25 -22.00
C GLY A 762 21.41 -14.36 -20.93
N HIS A 763 21.38 -14.01 -19.65
CA HIS A 763 21.24 -14.98 -18.56
C HIS A 763 19.77 -15.38 -18.34
N PRO A 764 19.50 -16.66 -18.00
CA PRO A 764 20.46 -17.78 -17.97
C PRO A 764 20.95 -18.17 -19.37
N GLY A 765 22.25 -18.46 -19.47
CA GLY A 765 22.91 -18.81 -20.73
C GLY A 765 22.43 -20.16 -21.28
N GLY A 766 22.43 -20.29 -22.61
CA GLY A 766 21.99 -21.51 -23.30
C GLY A 766 22.80 -22.74 -22.92
N ASP A 767 24.10 -22.60 -22.74
CA ASP A 767 24.98 -23.71 -22.38
C ASP A 767 24.73 -24.21 -20.96
N THR A 768 24.45 -23.32 -20.02
CA THR A 768 24.07 -23.67 -18.64
C THR A 768 22.72 -24.40 -18.62
N LEU A 769 21.73 -23.94 -19.38
CA LEU A 769 20.45 -24.63 -19.49
C LEU A 769 20.61 -26.02 -20.13
N SER A 770 21.48 -26.16 -21.15
CA SER A 770 21.78 -27.44 -21.75
C SER A 770 22.42 -28.40 -20.73
N ARG A 771 23.47 -27.98 -20.00
CA ARG A 771 24.08 -28.78 -18.92
C ARG A 771 23.09 -29.23 -17.85
N LEU A 772 22.18 -28.35 -17.43
CA LEU A 772 21.13 -28.72 -16.47
C LEU A 772 20.16 -29.76 -17.02
N ASN A 773 19.75 -29.63 -18.30
CA ASN A 773 18.90 -30.61 -18.96
C ASN A 773 19.60 -31.94 -19.18
N ASP A 774 20.86 -31.94 -19.61
CA ASP A 774 21.67 -33.14 -19.86
C ASP A 774 21.92 -33.93 -18.57
N THR A 775 22.07 -33.24 -17.44
CA THR A 775 22.20 -33.84 -16.11
C THR A 775 20.85 -34.27 -15.50
N GLY A 776 19.73 -33.94 -16.14
CA GLY A 776 18.37 -34.24 -15.64
C GLY A 776 18.02 -33.47 -14.35
N LEU A 777 18.70 -32.38 -14.03
CA LEU A 777 18.47 -31.60 -12.84
C LEU A 777 17.24 -30.69 -13.00
N ARG A 778 16.45 -30.61 -11.94
CA ARG A 778 15.32 -29.68 -11.89
C ARG A 778 15.84 -28.27 -11.58
N TYR A 779 15.37 -27.29 -12.32
CA TYR A 779 15.68 -25.88 -12.04
C TYR A 779 14.45 -24.98 -12.06
N LEU A 780 14.54 -23.89 -11.35
CA LEU A 780 13.55 -22.82 -11.32
C LEU A 780 14.26 -21.48 -11.55
N CYS A 781 13.67 -20.64 -12.39
CA CYS A 781 14.20 -19.31 -12.67
C CYS A 781 13.20 -18.22 -12.24
N THR A 782 13.68 -17.18 -11.56
CA THR A 782 12.86 -16.04 -11.10
C THR A 782 12.11 -15.36 -12.24
N ILE A 783 12.65 -15.36 -13.47
CA ILE A 783 11.96 -14.81 -14.66
C ILE A 783 10.54 -15.39 -14.79
N SER A 784 10.40 -16.71 -14.64
CA SER A 784 9.13 -17.40 -14.84
C SER A 784 8.31 -17.59 -13.57
N THR A 785 8.95 -17.60 -12.40
CA THR A 785 8.32 -17.99 -11.14
C THR A 785 8.08 -16.81 -10.18
N GLY A 786 8.71 -15.66 -10.42
CA GLY A 786 8.85 -14.65 -9.39
C GLY A 786 9.61 -15.20 -8.18
N GLN A 787 9.37 -14.68 -6.99
CA GLN A 787 10.01 -15.16 -5.76
C GLN A 787 9.80 -16.66 -5.55
N ILE A 788 10.88 -17.35 -5.16
CA ILE A 788 10.86 -18.77 -4.79
C ILE A 788 11.10 -18.90 -3.30
N SER A 789 10.11 -19.45 -2.57
CA SER A 789 10.21 -19.68 -1.12
C SER A 789 10.39 -21.16 -0.86
N LEU A 790 11.44 -21.49 -0.10
CA LEU A 790 11.75 -22.85 0.33
C LEU A 790 10.96 -23.21 1.59
N LEU A 791 10.45 -24.40 1.61
CA LEU A 791 9.59 -24.95 2.67
C LEU A 791 10.19 -26.25 3.21
N PRO A 792 9.75 -26.73 4.39
CA PRO A 792 10.19 -27.99 4.96
C PRO A 792 10.11 -29.16 3.97
N SER A 793 11.00 -30.14 4.14
CA SER A 793 11.07 -31.36 3.33
C SER A 793 11.29 -31.12 1.83
N GLY A 794 12.09 -30.10 1.49
CA GLY A 794 12.43 -29.80 0.11
C GLY A 794 11.28 -29.26 -0.75
N ARG A 795 10.14 -28.98 -0.15
CA ARG A 795 9.03 -28.31 -0.85
C ARG A 795 9.36 -26.86 -1.11
N TYR A 796 8.81 -26.34 -2.17
CA TYR A 796 8.96 -24.93 -2.52
C TYR A 796 7.65 -24.32 -3.01
N ARG A 797 7.58 -23.00 -2.99
CA ARG A 797 6.45 -22.22 -3.47
C ARG A 797 6.94 -21.12 -4.40
N CYS A 798 6.51 -21.17 -5.64
CA CYS A 798 6.71 -20.11 -6.62
C CYS A 798 5.57 -19.09 -6.51
N HIS A 799 5.88 -17.81 -6.54
CA HIS A 799 4.87 -16.78 -6.32
C HIS A 799 3.93 -16.62 -7.52
N ILE A 800 4.47 -16.60 -8.75
CA ILE A 800 3.70 -16.41 -9.99
C ILE A 800 2.93 -17.69 -10.38
N SER A 801 3.49 -18.88 -10.19
CA SER A 801 2.85 -20.13 -10.61
C SER A 801 1.48 -20.39 -9.95
N ARG A 802 1.17 -19.74 -8.84
CA ARG A 802 -0.16 -19.77 -8.22
C ARG A 802 -1.21 -18.99 -8.99
N GLN A 803 -0.83 -17.96 -9.73
CA GLN A 803 -1.77 -17.17 -10.53
C GLN A 803 -2.10 -17.83 -11.86
N LEU A 804 -1.17 -18.58 -12.45
CA LEU A 804 -1.37 -19.30 -13.70
C LEU A 804 -2.26 -20.55 -13.54
N ARG A 805 -2.22 -21.24 -12.40
CA ARG A 805 -3.09 -22.41 -12.14
C ARG A 805 -4.56 -22.09 -11.86
N ASN A 806 -4.89 -20.84 -11.63
CA ASN A 806 -6.29 -20.38 -11.45
C ASN A 806 -6.90 -19.78 -12.73
N GLN A 807 -6.21 -19.89 -13.87
CA GLN A 807 -6.68 -19.39 -15.17
C GLN A 807 -6.97 -20.52 -16.19
N ASP A 808 -6.72 -21.80 -15.84
CA ASP A 808 -7.16 -22.98 -16.62
C ASP A 808 -8.53 -23.48 -16.20
#